data_d1d9875726c3d4f72e7d21ed972e9124
#
_entry.id   d1d9875726c3d4f72e7d21ed972e9124
#
_cell.length_a   1.000
_cell.length_b   1.000
_cell.length_c   1.000
_cell.angle_alpha   90.00
_cell.angle_beta   90.00
_cell.angle_gamma   90.00
#
_symmetry.space_group_name_H-M   'P 1'
#
loop_
_entity.id
_entity.type
_entity.pdbx_description
1 polymer ?
#
loop_
_entity_poly.entity_id
_entity_poly.type
_entity_poly.pdbx_seq_one_letter_code
_entity_poly.pdbx_strand_id
1 'polypeptide(L)'
;MSETRTFLLELHCEEIPARFLRPLSGEFLVRLIQWGRTQGLLDESSSKEAIDAANSHWIRFSPRKLSWVYQFPIQQPDQTETQFGPSQKMCLDAEGKPTQTGLKFAEKWGVDFTSLHFEQPVGKKEPCAAVTITKKGRPTVDLLAESLRGIIQKLQVPKAMRWGNSEFEFVRPIRNVLCLFGSEVVDFTVDGVRSSNTTWGHRLHHMTHPEPVMVATPEDYESAMESAGVVVSFGKRKASMEAQLHILAEEVNGRVVMDDELLNTLAEIVEFPMIVRGEFPKDFLELPKEVLVTSLKEHQKSFCIENGQGEVLPFFLAAANRMDDPAGFVKAGNEWVLKARLYDARFFFGEDRKAKLEARLEKLKNLTFQRDLGTYFEKTERIVRIAEQLAPKVGLKSEHAKEAARLSKADLRTLMVGEFPELQGIMGGEYLKHEGAADAVWQAVKEHYRPVGADDGIPSTVEGCLLSLSDKLDTVVGCFAVGIIPSGSKDPLALRRAGQGVVRILWEQGWAVDVMELARVALGVVGLKAIKPESDTIQALESFFRDRVAYQLEQAGYAGPVRRSALPIGWSNLVDLKARCEALAAFAEDPRFESLAQSAKRIGNILKDESPKDAFDASVLQQAEEKTLAAQLASLEAARNHHSLLTSLAELAQPLEAFFTAVMVKCEDQALRAARLSLLHRLRQAFLRVADFSQWQ
;
A
#
# COMPACT_ATOMS: atom_id res chain seq x y z
N MET A 1 25.24 25.86 17.51
CA MET A 1 24.83 24.46 17.22
C MET A 1 25.71 23.60 18.12
N SER A 2 25.15 22.66 18.85
CA SER A 2 25.92 21.68 19.63
C SER A 2 26.75 20.83 18.69
N GLU A 3 27.98 20.50 19.06
CA GLU A 3 28.82 19.56 18.31
C GLU A 3 28.10 18.22 18.19
N THR A 4 28.04 17.65 16.96
CA THR A 4 27.42 16.36 16.69
C THR A 4 28.47 15.34 16.31
N ARG A 5 28.20 14.06 16.60
CA ARG A 5 28.99 12.91 16.13
C ARG A 5 28.12 11.88 15.47
N THR A 6 28.70 11.14 14.56
CA THR A 6 28.03 10.02 13.89
C THR A 6 27.96 8.81 14.82
N PHE A 7 26.77 8.27 14.99
CA PHE A 7 26.48 7.00 15.64
C PHE A 7 26.44 5.90 14.58
N LEU A 8 27.04 4.76 14.85
CA LEU A 8 26.94 3.53 14.06
C LEU A 8 26.60 2.38 14.98
N LEU A 9 25.56 1.61 14.62
CA LEU A 9 25.29 0.30 15.20
C LEU A 9 25.20 -0.71 14.07
N GLU A 10 25.88 -1.85 14.21
CA GLU A 10 25.66 -3.04 13.40
C GLU A 10 25.30 -4.23 14.29
N LEU A 11 24.22 -4.92 13.96
CA LEU A 11 23.91 -6.26 14.45
C LEU A 11 24.28 -7.27 13.37
N HIS A 12 25.35 -8.03 13.59
CA HIS A 12 25.72 -9.14 12.71
C HIS A 12 25.00 -10.39 13.19
N CYS A 13 24.16 -10.95 12.35
CA CYS A 13 23.30 -12.11 12.66
C CYS A 13 23.60 -13.29 11.74
N GLU A 14 22.96 -14.44 12.01
CA GLU A 14 22.75 -15.45 10.99
C GLU A 14 21.75 -14.94 9.93
N GLU A 15 21.64 -15.60 8.78
CA GLU A 15 20.86 -15.13 7.61
C GLU A 15 19.40 -14.82 7.95
N ILE A 16 19.06 -13.54 7.88
CA ILE A 16 17.72 -13.02 8.11
C ILE A 16 16.91 -13.16 6.81
N PRO A 17 15.69 -13.72 6.85
CA PRO A 17 14.84 -13.75 5.66
C PRO A 17 14.57 -12.35 5.11
N ALA A 18 14.70 -12.18 3.79
CA ALA A 18 14.62 -10.89 3.09
C ALA A 18 13.43 -10.03 3.54
N ARG A 19 12.24 -10.62 3.63
CA ARG A 19 11.00 -9.94 4.05
C ARG A 19 11.05 -9.25 5.42
N PHE A 20 12.03 -9.55 6.27
CA PHE A 20 12.18 -8.96 7.60
C PHE A 20 13.24 -7.86 7.66
N LEU A 21 14.15 -7.77 6.68
CA LEU A 21 15.28 -6.85 6.69
C LEU A 21 14.82 -5.39 6.78
N ARG A 22 14.03 -4.94 5.80
CA ARG A 22 13.53 -3.56 5.77
C ARG A 22 12.62 -3.20 6.94
N PRO A 23 11.58 -4.02 7.27
CA PRO A 23 10.70 -3.69 8.39
C PRO A 23 11.45 -3.56 9.72
N LEU A 24 12.35 -4.50 10.03
CA LEU A 24 13.14 -4.45 11.27
C LEU A 24 14.08 -3.25 11.30
N SER A 25 14.76 -2.97 10.18
CA SER A 25 15.66 -1.83 10.08
C SER A 25 14.91 -0.50 10.24
N GLY A 26 13.74 -0.37 9.62
CA GLY A 26 12.88 0.81 9.75
C GLY A 26 12.35 0.98 11.18
N GLU A 27 11.85 -0.09 11.79
CA GLU A 27 11.33 -0.05 13.16
C GLU A 27 12.41 0.37 14.18
N PHE A 28 13.63 -0.17 14.04
CA PHE A 28 14.72 0.25 14.94
C PHE A 28 15.02 1.74 14.78
N LEU A 29 15.11 2.26 13.55
CA LEU A 29 15.37 3.68 13.31
C LEU A 29 14.29 4.56 13.94
N VAL A 30 13.01 4.22 13.79
CA VAL A 30 11.89 4.93 14.43
C VAL A 30 12.07 4.96 15.95
N ARG A 31 12.38 3.82 16.56
CA ARG A 31 12.58 3.71 18.00
C ARG A 31 13.80 4.49 18.47
N LEU A 32 14.89 4.49 17.70
CA LEU A 32 16.11 5.24 17.99
C LEU A 32 15.84 6.75 17.97
N ILE A 33 15.14 7.25 16.96
CA ILE A 33 14.75 8.67 16.86
C ILE A 33 13.82 9.05 18.01
N GLN A 34 12.81 8.22 18.30
CA GLN A 34 11.91 8.45 19.43
C GLN A 34 12.65 8.48 20.78
N TRP A 35 13.61 7.57 20.97
CA TRP A 35 14.48 7.58 22.14
C TRP A 35 15.30 8.86 22.21
N GLY A 36 15.95 9.30 21.12
CA GLY A 36 16.74 10.53 21.07
C GLY A 36 15.91 11.76 21.45
N ARG A 37 14.65 11.82 21.03
CA ARG A 37 13.70 12.89 21.44
C ARG A 37 13.36 12.82 22.92
N THR A 38 13.09 11.62 23.44
CA THR A 38 12.80 11.43 24.87
C THR A 38 13.98 11.84 25.76
N GLN A 39 15.19 11.66 25.24
CA GLN A 39 16.41 12.10 25.92
C GLN A 39 16.73 13.60 25.71
N GLY A 40 15.96 14.33 24.92
CA GLY A 40 16.20 15.72 24.57
C GLY A 40 17.42 15.95 23.66
N LEU A 41 17.89 14.91 22.97
CA LEU A 41 18.98 14.98 21.99
C LEU A 41 18.47 15.42 20.60
N LEU A 42 17.20 15.22 20.30
CA LEU A 42 16.54 15.53 19.03
C LEU A 42 15.28 16.36 19.26
N ASP A 43 14.93 17.20 18.31
CA ASP A 43 13.73 18.02 18.31
C ASP A 43 12.53 17.37 17.61
N GLU A 44 11.39 18.08 17.57
CA GLU A 44 10.17 17.58 16.89
C GLU A 44 10.31 17.49 15.38
N SER A 45 11.18 18.27 14.75
CA SER A 45 11.36 18.26 13.28
C SER A 45 11.96 16.94 12.80
N SER A 46 12.75 16.27 13.63
CA SER A 46 13.34 14.95 13.37
C SER A 46 12.30 13.85 13.14
N SER A 47 11.01 14.09 13.46
CA SER A 47 9.92 13.13 13.21
C SER A 47 9.56 12.97 11.73
N LYS A 48 9.85 13.96 10.89
CA LYS A 48 9.59 13.87 9.43
C LYS A 48 10.49 12.83 8.76
N GLU A 49 11.71 12.63 9.27
CA GLU A 49 12.66 11.64 8.77
C GLU A 49 12.24 10.19 9.10
N ALA A 50 11.40 10.01 10.14
CA ALA A 50 10.91 8.71 10.55
C ALA A 50 9.72 8.20 9.69
N ILE A 51 9.10 9.05 8.88
CA ILE A 51 7.87 8.70 8.11
C ILE A 51 8.18 7.67 7.01
N ASP A 52 9.36 7.72 6.40
CA ASP A 52 9.84 6.72 5.43
C ASP A 52 11.10 6.00 5.92
N ALA A 53 11.05 5.55 7.17
CA ALA A 53 12.20 4.96 7.85
C ALA A 53 12.77 3.73 7.10
N ALA A 54 11.92 2.96 6.43
CA ALA A 54 12.33 1.75 5.70
C ALA A 54 13.20 2.04 4.45
N ASN A 55 13.07 3.24 3.88
CA ASN A 55 13.84 3.70 2.71
C ASN A 55 14.89 4.77 3.08
N SER A 56 15.10 5.02 4.37
CA SER A 56 16.00 6.04 4.86
C SER A 56 17.46 5.75 4.50
N HIS A 57 18.20 6.79 4.12
CA HIS A 57 19.66 6.73 3.92
C HIS A 57 20.45 6.46 5.21
N TRP A 58 19.79 6.48 6.38
CA TRP A 58 20.38 6.11 7.66
C TRP A 58 20.45 4.60 7.90
N ILE A 59 19.81 3.80 7.05
CA ILE A 59 19.75 2.34 7.15
C ILE A 59 20.71 1.70 6.16
N ARG A 60 21.42 0.67 6.64
CA ARG A 60 22.19 -0.26 5.85
C ARG A 60 21.81 -1.67 6.27
N PHE A 61 21.66 -2.57 5.32
CA PHE A 61 21.42 -3.97 5.65
C PHE A 61 21.93 -4.91 4.56
N SER A 62 22.24 -6.12 4.99
CA SER A 62 22.50 -7.30 4.13
C SER A 62 21.80 -8.51 4.76
N PRO A 63 21.81 -9.69 4.13
CA PRO A 63 21.22 -10.90 4.72
C PRO A 63 21.62 -11.17 6.17
N ARG A 64 22.85 -10.82 6.55
CA ARG A 64 23.41 -11.09 7.88
C ARG A 64 23.69 -9.86 8.71
N LYS A 65 23.41 -8.67 8.19
CA LYS A 65 23.73 -7.40 8.88
C LYS A 65 22.54 -6.46 8.87
N LEU A 66 22.24 -5.90 10.03
CA LEU A 66 21.35 -4.76 10.20
C LEU A 66 22.21 -3.63 10.76
N SER A 67 22.28 -2.50 10.05
CA SER A 67 23.15 -1.39 10.46
C SER A 67 22.43 -0.06 10.33
N TRP A 68 22.72 0.83 11.28
CA TRP A 68 22.14 2.16 11.35
C TRP A 68 23.24 3.16 11.57
N VAL A 69 23.20 4.22 10.77
CA VAL A 69 24.10 5.38 10.91
C VAL A 69 23.22 6.58 11.20
N TYR A 70 23.49 7.35 12.25
CA TYR A 70 22.69 8.52 12.60
C TYR A 70 23.57 9.57 13.29
N GLN A 71 23.14 10.83 13.29
CA GLN A 71 23.89 11.90 13.96
C GLN A 71 23.20 12.34 15.25
N PHE A 72 23.97 12.38 16.36
CA PHE A 72 23.50 12.89 17.62
C PHE A 72 24.43 13.99 18.15
N PRO A 73 23.91 14.96 18.95
CA PRO A 73 24.72 15.82 19.77
C PRO A 73 25.62 14.99 20.70
N ILE A 74 26.81 15.48 20.98
CA ILE A 74 27.76 14.78 21.89
C ILE A 74 27.25 14.66 23.32
N GLN A 75 26.34 15.54 23.73
CA GLN A 75 25.80 15.66 25.07
C GLN A 75 24.38 16.20 25.02
N GLN A 76 23.55 15.83 26.00
CA GLN A 76 22.25 16.47 26.22
C GLN A 76 22.47 17.98 26.51
N PRO A 77 21.52 18.83 26.10
CA PRO A 77 21.53 20.22 26.54
C PRO A 77 21.35 20.29 28.05
N ASP A 78 22.01 21.27 28.67
CA ASP A 78 21.80 21.55 30.08
C ASP A 78 20.34 21.91 30.33
N GLN A 79 19.74 21.28 31.35
CA GLN A 79 18.35 21.54 31.72
C GLN A 79 18.32 22.49 32.92
N THR A 80 17.59 23.58 32.77
CA THR A 80 17.31 24.48 33.90
C THR A 80 15.93 24.14 34.46
N GLU A 81 15.92 23.82 35.76
CA GLU A 81 14.68 23.54 36.49
C GLU A 81 14.54 24.54 37.64
N THR A 82 13.40 25.24 37.68
CA THR A 82 13.09 26.14 38.77
C THR A 82 12.38 25.36 39.88
N GLN A 83 13.05 25.27 41.03
CA GLN A 83 12.49 24.64 42.22
C GLN A 83 11.87 25.72 43.13
N PHE A 84 10.58 25.55 43.41
CA PHE A 84 9.83 26.46 44.23
C PHE A 84 9.81 26.02 45.69
N GLY A 85 9.98 27.01 46.60
CA GLY A 85 10.01 26.84 48.03
C GLY A 85 8.88 27.55 48.79
N PRO A 86 9.15 27.99 50.02
CA PRO A 86 8.21 28.75 50.84
C PRO A 86 7.81 30.09 50.21
N SER A 87 6.68 30.66 50.63
CA SER A 87 6.25 31.97 50.12
C SER A 87 7.23 33.06 50.51
N GLN A 88 7.27 34.14 49.73
CA GLN A 88 8.15 35.29 49.97
C GLN A 88 8.00 35.83 51.38
N LYS A 89 6.78 35.91 51.91
CA LYS A 89 6.51 36.34 53.30
C LYS A 89 7.09 35.45 54.37
N MET A 90 7.37 34.19 54.09
CA MET A 90 8.03 33.26 54.98
C MET A 90 9.55 33.30 54.84
N CYS A 91 10.08 33.78 53.74
CA CYS A 91 11.51 33.84 53.42
C CYS A 91 12.14 35.19 53.81
N LEU A 92 11.36 36.27 53.87
CA LEU A 92 11.80 37.61 54.21
C LEU A 92 11.02 38.12 55.46
N ASP A 93 11.70 38.87 56.32
CA ASP A 93 11.07 39.60 57.45
C ASP A 93 10.47 40.95 56.96
N ALA A 94 9.95 41.75 57.91
CA ALA A 94 9.28 43.02 57.57
C ALA A 94 10.30 44.10 57.08
N GLU A 95 11.62 43.92 57.41
CA GLU A 95 12.69 44.76 56.91
C GLU A 95 13.38 44.23 55.64
N GLY A 96 12.84 43.14 55.03
CA GLY A 96 13.40 42.52 53.81
C GLY A 96 14.65 41.68 54.05
N LYS A 97 14.97 41.30 55.28
CA LYS A 97 16.10 40.45 55.62
C LYS A 97 15.71 38.94 55.56
N PRO A 98 16.69 38.07 55.28
CA PRO A 98 16.41 36.62 55.20
C PRO A 98 15.94 36.05 56.55
N THR A 99 14.84 35.32 56.54
CA THR A 99 14.41 34.53 57.71
C THR A 99 15.13 33.16 57.74
N GLN A 100 15.05 32.48 58.87
CA GLN A 100 15.57 31.12 59.03
C GLN A 100 14.99 30.15 58.00
N THR A 101 13.73 30.35 57.59
CA THR A 101 13.03 29.52 56.58
C THR A 101 13.64 29.74 55.21
N GLY A 102 13.91 30.98 54.83
CA GLY A 102 14.56 31.31 53.59
C GLY A 102 16.00 30.82 53.48
N LEU A 103 16.76 30.97 54.58
CA LEU A 103 18.14 30.49 54.68
C LEU A 103 18.21 28.94 54.56
N LYS A 104 17.33 28.22 55.26
CA LYS A 104 17.23 26.74 55.11
C LYS A 104 16.86 26.28 53.73
N PHE A 105 16.03 27.03 53.00
CA PHE A 105 15.71 26.72 51.64
C PHE A 105 16.91 26.90 50.69
N ALA A 106 17.68 27.99 50.87
CA ALA A 106 18.94 28.23 50.15
C ALA A 106 19.98 27.14 50.45
N GLU A 107 20.17 26.81 51.72
CA GLU A 107 21.10 25.76 52.20
C GLU A 107 20.73 24.37 51.59
N LYS A 108 19.45 24.03 51.59
CA LYS A 108 18.96 22.77 50.97
C LYS A 108 19.42 22.59 49.53
N TRP A 109 19.51 23.69 48.80
CA TRP A 109 19.91 23.66 47.39
C TRP A 109 21.38 24.07 47.17
N GLY A 110 22.13 24.29 48.25
CA GLY A 110 23.57 24.63 48.20
C GLY A 110 23.86 25.97 47.51
N VAL A 111 22.93 26.93 47.60
CA VAL A 111 23.05 28.26 47.01
C VAL A 111 23.07 29.34 48.08
N ASP A 112 23.65 30.49 47.76
CA ASP A 112 23.53 31.67 48.61
C ASP A 112 22.10 32.22 48.57
N PHE A 113 21.59 32.76 49.67
CA PHE A 113 20.24 33.32 49.72
C PHE A 113 20.03 34.44 48.67
N THR A 114 21.06 35.17 48.32
CA THR A 114 21.05 36.21 47.29
C THR A 114 20.80 35.67 45.86
N SER A 115 21.02 34.37 45.68
CA SER A 115 20.77 33.69 44.42
C SER A 115 19.31 33.22 44.27
N LEU A 116 18.49 33.34 45.32
CA LEU A 116 17.06 33.07 45.25
C LEU A 116 16.35 34.25 44.59
N HIS A 117 15.38 33.94 43.73
CA HIS A 117 14.45 34.92 43.21
C HIS A 117 13.03 34.57 43.69
N PHE A 118 12.11 35.54 43.61
CA PHE A 118 10.73 35.34 44.04
C PHE A 118 9.85 35.41 42.82
N GLU A 119 9.19 34.29 42.53
CA GLU A 119 8.33 34.15 41.37
C GLU A 119 7.00 33.49 41.77
N GLN A 120 5.93 33.81 41.07
CA GLN A 120 4.61 33.26 41.33
C GLN A 120 4.37 31.96 40.54
N PRO A 121 4.39 30.77 41.18
CA PRO A 121 4.11 29.52 40.51
C PRO A 121 2.67 29.48 40.00
N VAL A 122 2.44 28.79 38.86
CA VAL A 122 1.10 28.54 38.33
C VAL A 122 0.22 27.87 39.40
N GLY A 123 -0.94 28.47 39.70
CA GLY A 123 -1.87 27.97 40.73
C GLY A 123 -1.64 28.45 42.16
N LYS A 124 -0.61 29.24 42.46
CA LYS A 124 -0.42 29.88 43.76
C LYS A 124 -0.76 31.37 43.71
N LYS A 125 -1.29 31.90 44.83
CA LYS A 125 -1.71 33.32 44.91
C LYS A 125 -0.58 34.28 45.31
N GLU A 126 0.56 33.76 45.81
CA GLU A 126 1.66 34.56 46.33
C GLU A 126 2.98 34.10 45.70
N PRO A 127 3.95 35.02 45.50
CA PRO A 127 5.31 34.69 45.11
C PRO A 127 5.96 33.72 46.09
N CYS A 128 6.67 32.73 45.59
CA CYS A 128 7.47 31.78 46.35
C CYS A 128 8.95 32.00 46.08
N ALA A 129 9.81 31.66 47.04
CA ALA A 129 11.23 31.56 46.79
C ALA A 129 11.47 30.51 45.69
N ALA A 130 12.25 30.85 44.72
CA ALA A 130 12.60 30.01 43.61
C ALA A 130 14.11 29.97 43.42
N VAL A 131 14.62 28.79 43.12
CA VAL A 131 16.02 28.60 42.75
C VAL A 131 16.07 27.90 41.39
N THR A 132 16.81 28.47 40.46
CA THR A 132 17.05 27.84 39.18
C THR A 132 18.30 26.97 39.25
N ILE A 133 18.11 25.68 39.09
CA ILE A 133 19.21 24.70 39.13
C ILE A 133 19.52 24.29 37.72
N THR A 134 20.75 24.37 37.31
CA THR A 134 21.22 23.84 36.04
C THR A 134 21.70 22.40 36.25
N LYS A 135 20.94 21.45 35.76
CA LYS A 135 21.37 20.06 35.68
C LYS A 135 22.16 19.87 34.40
N LYS A 136 23.44 19.58 34.52
CA LYS A 136 24.28 19.33 33.35
C LYS A 136 23.78 18.16 32.55
N GLY A 137 23.73 18.33 31.24
CA GLY A 137 23.40 17.27 30.32
C GLY A 137 24.39 16.10 30.41
N ARG A 138 23.91 14.88 30.21
CA ARG A 138 24.73 13.67 30.22
C ARG A 138 25.36 13.44 28.84
N PRO A 139 26.56 12.84 28.77
CA PRO A 139 27.18 12.43 27.52
C PRO A 139 26.26 11.45 26.74
N THR A 140 26.15 11.63 25.43
CA THR A 140 25.29 10.79 24.56
C THR A 140 25.78 9.34 24.53
N VAL A 141 27.08 9.10 24.62
CA VAL A 141 27.68 7.77 24.67
C VAL A 141 27.15 6.93 25.84
N ASP A 142 27.05 7.55 27.04
CA ASP A 142 26.55 6.87 28.24
C ASP A 142 25.07 6.55 28.13
N LEU A 143 24.28 7.48 27.57
CA LEU A 143 22.84 7.28 27.33
C LEU A 143 22.56 6.17 26.33
N LEU A 144 23.36 6.09 25.27
CA LEU A 144 23.29 5.03 24.28
C LEU A 144 23.63 3.67 24.94
N ALA A 145 24.72 3.59 25.68
CA ALA A 145 25.14 2.36 26.36
C ALA A 145 24.05 1.78 27.28
N GLU A 146 23.35 2.64 28.01
CA GLU A 146 22.27 2.25 28.92
C GLU A 146 21.00 1.81 28.17
N SER A 147 20.74 2.36 26.99
CA SER A 147 19.41 2.26 26.32
C SER A 147 19.35 1.26 25.18
N LEU A 148 20.43 1.06 24.43
CA LEU A 148 20.42 0.30 23.17
C LEU A 148 19.92 -1.14 23.34
N ARG A 149 20.32 -1.83 24.40
CA ARG A 149 19.79 -3.16 24.72
C ARG A 149 18.26 -3.16 24.77
N GLY A 150 17.69 -2.21 25.49
CA GLY A 150 16.23 -2.10 25.66
C GLY A 150 15.51 -1.73 24.35
N ILE A 151 16.14 -0.95 23.48
CA ILE A 151 15.59 -0.61 22.17
C ILE A 151 15.56 -1.85 21.27
N ILE A 152 16.65 -2.64 21.23
CA ILE A 152 16.74 -3.87 20.44
C ILE A 152 15.74 -4.92 20.93
N GLN A 153 15.57 -5.10 22.22
CA GLN A 153 14.63 -6.06 22.81
C GLN A 153 13.16 -5.77 22.52
N LYS A 154 12.83 -4.50 22.24
CA LYS A 154 11.44 -4.08 21.94
C LYS A 154 11.06 -4.20 20.46
N LEU A 155 11.97 -4.63 19.59
CA LEU A 155 11.66 -4.83 18.18
C LEU A 155 10.59 -5.93 18.01
N GLN A 156 9.60 -5.65 17.17
CA GLN A 156 8.56 -6.61 16.88
C GLN A 156 9.03 -7.59 15.80
N VAL A 157 9.30 -8.82 16.21
CA VAL A 157 9.80 -9.86 15.33
C VAL A 157 8.69 -10.87 15.03
N PRO A 158 8.13 -10.90 13.81
CA PRO A 158 6.97 -11.75 13.50
C PRO A 158 7.20 -13.27 13.67
N LYS A 159 8.45 -13.71 13.54
CA LYS A 159 8.89 -15.11 13.76
C LYS A 159 10.20 -15.10 14.54
N ALA A 160 10.07 -14.78 15.82
CA ALA A 160 11.20 -14.82 16.74
C ALA A 160 11.62 -16.28 17.02
N MET A 161 12.90 -16.45 17.30
CA MET A 161 13.46 -17.69 17.80
C MET A 161 14.34 -17.42 19.02
N ARG A 162 14.51 -18.43 19.84
CA ARG A 162 15.47 -18.47 20.95
C ARG A 162 16.63 -19.40 20.61
N TRP A 163 17.79 -19.16 21.16
CA TRP A 163 18.94 -20.02 20.95
C TRP A 163 19.78 -20.15 22.25
N GLY A 164 20.52 -21.23 22.33
CA GLY A 164 21.33 -21.53 23.54
C GLY A 164 20.46 -21.62 24.79
N ASN A 165 20.95 -21.04 25.88
CA ASN A 165 20.26 -20.97 27.18
C ASN A 165 19.66 -19.56 27.45
N SER A 166 19.57 -18.72 26.44
CA SER A 166 19.07 -17.35 26.57
C SER A 166 17.54 -17.29 26.47
N GLU A 167 16.93 -16.34 27.19
CA GLU A 167 15.53 -15.97 27.04
C GLU A 167 15.31 -14.88 25.96
N PHE A 168 16.41 -14.37 25.40
CA PHE A 168 16.34 -13.34 24.35
C PHE A 168 15.71 -13.91 23.07
N GLU A 169 14.77 -13.18 22.52
CA GLU A 169 14.10 -13.51 21.27
C GLU A 169 14.49 -12.54 20.17
N PHE A 170 14.93 -13.07 19.02
CA PHE A 170 15.21 -12.29 17.84
C PHE A 170 14.93 -13.09 16.56
N VAL A 171 14.99 -12.44 15.40
CA VAL A 171 14.72 -13.10 14.10
C VAL A 171 15.75 -14.17 13.77
N ARG A 172 17.01 -13.97 14.14
CA ARG A 172 18.15 -14.90 14.01
C ARG A 172 19.18 -14.62 15.12
N PRO A 173 20.02 -15.59 15.45
CA PRO A 173 21.09 -15.41 16.42
C PRO A 173 22.00 -14.24 16.07
N ILE A 174 22.21 -13.36 17.05
CA ILE A 174 23.20 -12.27 16.97
C ILE A 174 24.57 -12.87 17.23
N ARG A 175 25.51 -12.67 16.31
CA ARG A 175 26.87 -13.22 16.37
C ARG A 175 27.91 -12.19 16.78
N ASN A 176 27.67 -10.94 16.43
CA ASN A 176 28.55 -9.82 16.77
C ASN A 176 27.76 -8.52 16.85
N VAL A 177 28.26 -7.58 17.64
CA VAL A 177 27.74 -6.21 17.76
C VAL A 177 28.87 -5.24 17.55
N LEU A 178 28.78 -4.40 16.52
CA LEU A 178 29.67 -3.25 16.34
C LEU A 178 28.89 -1.99 16.70
N CYS A 179 29.44 -1.17 17.62
CA CYS A 179 28.77 0.07 18.01
C CYS A 179 29.78 1.17 18.31
N LEU A 180 29.67 2.26 17.54
CA LEU A 180 30.55 3.42 17.62
C LEU A 180 29.75 4.72 17.78
N PHE A 181 30.30 5.67 18.52
CA PHE A 181 29.90 7.08 18.55
C PHE A 181 31.12 7.94 18.25
N GLY A 182 31.27 8.39 17.01
CA GLY A 182 32.57 8.86 16.52
C GLY A 182 33.59 7.69 16.54
N SER A 183 34.75 7.89 17.13
CA SER A 183 35.79 6.84 17.32
C SER A 183 35.64 6.05 18.63
N GLU A 184 34.65 6.38 19.46
CA GLU A 184 34.45 5.78 20.79
C GLU A 184 33.50 4.59 20.69
N VAL A 185 33.85 3.46 21.33
CA VAL A 185 32.99 2.29 21.43
C VAL A 185 31.88 2.55 22.45
N VAL A 186 30.63 2.42 22.02
CA VAL A 186 29.47 2.44 22.93
C VAL A 186 29.37 1.05 23.59
N ASP A 187 29.75 0.97 24.88
CA ASP A 187 29.86 -0.32 25.58
C ASP A 187 28.53 -0.79 26.15
N PHE A 188 27.95 -1.84 25.53
CA PHE A 188 26.76 -2.54 26.02
C PHE A 188 26.82 -4.01 25.65
N THR A 189 25.91 -4.79 26.22
CA THR A 189 25.79 -6.23 25.92
C THR A 189 24.36 -6.59 25.57
N VAL A 190 24.16 -7.32 24.48
CA VAL A 190 22.89 -7.91 24.09
C VAL A 190 23.08 -9.42 23.91
N ASP A 191 22.28 -10.21 24.62
CA ASP A 191 22.32 -11.68 24.58
C ASP A 191 23.73 -12.29 24.78
N GLY A 192 24.50 -11.74 25.71
CA GLY A 192 25.87 -12.19 25.99
C GLY A 192 26.92 -11.69 24.98
N VAL A 193 26.54 -11.03 23.90
CA VAL A 193 27.44 -10.44 22.92
C VAL A 193 27.73 -8.99 23.30
N ARG A 194 29.00 -8.70 23.65
CA ARG A 194 29.46 -7.34 23.98
C ARG A 194 29.78 -6.59 22.70
N SER A 195 29.41 -5.32 22.66
CA SER A 195 29.74 -4.41 21.57
C SER A 195 31.25 -4.15 21.45
N SER A 196 31.70 -3.89 20.24
CA SER A 196 33.10 -3.62 19.90
C SER A 196 33.18 -2.68 18.69
N ASN A 197 34.39 -2.40 18.22
CA ASN A 197 34.67 -1.73 16.95
C ASN A 197 35.03 -2.70 15.83
N THR A 198 34.74 -3.99 15.99
CA THR A 198 35.07 -5.03 14.98
C THR A 198 33.83 -5.74 14.48
N THR A 199 33.92 -6.20 13.23
CA THR A 199 32.88 -7.00 12.59
C THR A 199 33.49 -8.06 11.65
N TRP A 200 32.64 -8.75 10.89
CA TRP A 200 33.04 -9.81 9.98
C TRP A 200 32.56 -9.51 8.56
N GLY A 201 33.40 -9.77 7.57
CA GLY A 201 33.08 -9.66 6.16
C GLY A 201 32.24 -10.81 5.62
N HIS A 202 32.23 -10.95 4.30
CA HIS A 202 31.61 -12.06 3.59
C HIS A 202 32.20 -13.40 4.04
N ARG A 203 31.38 -14.46 4.10
CA ARG A 203 31.85 -15.79 4.55
C ARG A 203 33.06 -16.29 3.75
N LEU A 204 33.08 -16.09 2.43
CA LEU A 204 34.21 -16.49 1.59
C LEU A 204 35.43 -15.63 1.84
N HIS A 205 35.27 -14.34 2.11
CA HIS A 205 36.38 -13.47 2.50
C HIS A 205 37.00 -13.93 3.81
N HIS A 206 36.18 -14.29 4.80
CA HIS A 206 36.63 -14.80 6.09
C HIS A 206 37.44 -16.12 5.98
N MET A 207 37.16 -16.97 4.98
CA MET A 207 37.96 -18.19 4.75
C MET A 207 39.39 -17.91 4.37
N THR A 208 39.65 -16.76 3.74
CA THR A 208 41.01 -16.33 3.32
C THR A 208 41.63 -15.28 4.26
N HIS A 209 40.77 -14.54 4.97
CA HIS A 209 41.12 -13.47 5.91
C HIS A 209 40.36 -13.71 7.24
N PRO A 210 40.92 -14.57 8.12
CA PRO A 210 40.20 -15.03 9.33
C PRO A 210 40.11 -13.96 10.43
N GLU A 211 40.81 -12.86 10.30
CA GLU A 211 40.78 -11.78 11.28
C GLU A 211 39.51 -10.93 11.15
N PRO A 212 38.98 -10.41 12.27
CA PRO A 212 37.86 -9.50 12.22
C PRO A 212 38.21 -8.19 11.54
N VAL A 213 37.25 -7.60 10.84
CA VAL A 213 37.38 -6.28 10.20
C VAL A 213 37.24 -5.21 11.27
N MET A 214 38.29 -4.40 11.44
CA MET A 214 38.28 -3.25 12.36
C MET A 214 37.67 -2.03 11.65
N VAL A 215 36.78 -1.34 12.31
CA VAL A 215 36.15 -0.08 11.87
C VAL A 215 36.59 0.99 12.86
N ALA A 216 37.36 1.98 12.39
CA ALA A 216 37.90 3.02 13.25
C ALA A 216 36.84 4.11 13.54
N THR A 217 36.07 4.50 12.53
CA THR A 217 34.99 5.49 12.63
C THR A 217 33.76 5.03 11.84
N PRO A 218 32.57 5.56 12.12
CA PRO A 218 31.35 5.24 11.35
C PRO A 218 31.48 5.53 9.85
N GLU A 219 32.26 6.53 9.48
CA GLU A 219 32.50 6.95 8.09
C GLU A 219 33.30 5.88 7.30
N ASP A 220 34.15 5.10 7.99
CA ASP A 220 34.95 4.03 7.36
C ASP A 220 34.14 2.75 7.13
N TYR A 221 32.95 2.63 7.72
CA TYR A 221 32.19 1.38 7.78
C TYR A 221 31.84 0.80 6.40
N GLU A 222 31.30 1.61 5.49
CA GLU A 222 30.91 1.10 4.16
C GLU A 222 32.13 0.62 3.36
N SER A 223 33.22 1.40 3.36
CA SER A 223 34.44 1.04 2.62
C SER A 223 35.14 -0.19 3.21
N ALA A 224 35.15 -0.33 4.53
CA ALA A 224 35.69 -1.50 5.21
C ALA A 224 34.87 -2.75 4.87
N MET A 225 33.54 -2.64 4.83
CA MET A 225 32.65 -3.75 4.44
C MET A 225 32.78 -4.12 2.97
N GLU A 226 32.83 -3.16 2.06
CA GLU A 226 33.07 -3.40 0.62
C GLU A 226 34.40 -4.13 0.38
N SER A 227 35.47 -3.71 1.08
CA SER A 227 36.77 -4.37 1.04
C SER A 227 36.75 -5.80 1.58
N ALA A 228 35.83 -6.06 2.52
CA ALA A 228 35.60 -7.39 3.10
C ALA A 228 34.51 -8.20 2.35
N GLY A 229 34.14 -7.78 1.14
CA GLY A 229 33.19 -8.49 0.28
C GLY A 229 31.72 -8.34 0.70
N VAL A 230 31.34 -7.26 1.38
CA VAL A 230 29.94 -6.98 1.77
C VAL A 230 29.55 -5.58 1.35
N VAL A 231 28.66 -5.46 0.39
CA VAL A 231 28.04 -4.19 0.01
C VAL A 231 26.82 -3.97 0.92
N VAL A 232 26.98 -3.20 2.00
CA VAL A 232 25.90 -3.02 3.00
C VAL A 232 24.76 -2.12 2.52
N SER A 233 25.00 -1.26 1.54
CA SER A 233 23.97 -0.40 0.95
C SER A 233 23.10 -1.20 -0.02
N PHE A 234 21.79 -1.32 0.30
CA PHE A 234 20.82 -1.96 -0.60
C PHE A 234 20.75 -1.29 -1.98
N GLY A 235 20.74 0.05 -2.01
CA GLY A 235 20.69 0.81 -3.27
C GLY A 235 21.88 0.55 -4.17
N LYS A 236 23.10 0.49 -3.59
CA LYS A 236 24.33 0.14 -4.33
C LYS A 236 24.27 -1.29 -4.88
N ARG A 237 23.80 -2.27 -4.07
CA ARG A 237 23.62 -3.66 -4.54
C ARG A 237 22.65 -3.74 -5.70
N LYS A 238 21.45 -3.12 -5.56
CA LYS A 238 20.43 -3.11 -6.62
C LYS A 238 20.97 -2.50 -7.90
N ALA A 239 21.57 -1.32 -7.84
CA ALA A 239 22.13 -0.63 -9.00
C ALA A 239 23.27 -1.41 -9.67
N SER A 240 24.16 -2.05 -8.88
CA SER A 240 25.21 -2.90 -9.40
C SER A 240 24.66 -4.12 -10.14
N MET A 241 23.62 -4.78 -9.58
CA MET A 241 22.96 -5.92 -10.24
C MET A 241 22.31 -5.50 -11.55
N GLU A 242 21.55 -4.41 -11.54
CA GLU A 242 20.86 -3.88 -12.71
C GLU A 242 21.84 -3.57 -13.85
N ALA A 243 22.96 -2.91 -13.54
CA ALA A 243 24.01 -2.63 -14.51
C ALA A 243 24.62 -3.93 -15.10
N GLN A 244 24.93 -4.93 -14.25
CA GLN A 244 25.45 -6.21 -14.70
C GLN A 244 24.44 -6.98 -15.57
N LEU A 245 23.15 -6.95 -15.22
CA LEU A 245 22.06 -7.58 -15.98
C LEU A 245 22.00 -7.03 -17.40
N HIS A 246 22.05 -5.71 -17.56
CA HIS A 246 22.03 -5.06 -18.87
C HIS A 246 23.28 -5.40 -19.70
N ILE A 247 24.47 -5.26 -19.14
CA ILE A 247 25.74 -5.56 -19.82
C ILE A 247 25.75 -7.00 -20.34
N LEU A 248 25.42 -7.98 -19.48
CA LEU A 248 25.46 -9.39 -19.85
C LEU A 248 24.38 -9.80 -20.86
N ALA A 249 23.22 -9.11 -20.88
CA ALA A 249 22.21 -9.31 -21.90
C ALA A 249 22.63 -8.74 -23.26
N GLU A 250 23.24 -7.55 -23.29
CA GLU A 250 23.75 -6.92 -24.50
C GLU A 250 24.86 -7.76 -25.19
N GLU A 251 25.71 -8.44 -24.44
CA GLU A 251 26.75 -9.34 -24.98
C GLU A 251 26.18 -10.46 -25.87
N VAL A 252 24.91 -10.83 -25.72
CA VAL A 252 24.21 -11.83 -26.56
C VAL A 252 23.20 -11.21 -27.51
N ASN A 253 23.30 -9.90 -27.78
CA ASN A 253 22.35 -9.12 -28.58
C ASN A 253 20.91 -9.23 -28.09
N GLY A 254 20.72 -9.33 -26.78
CA GLY A 254 19.43 -9.43 -26.10
C GLY A 254 19.18 -8.27 -25.16
N ARG A 255 17.98 -8.27 -24.58
CA ARG A 255 17.60 -7.41 -23.46
C ARG A 255 17.08 -8.26 -22.31
N VAL A 256 17.37 -7.86 -21.10
CA VAL A 256 16.83 -8.52 -19.92
C VAL A 256 15.33 -8.22 -19.78
N VAL A 257 14.53 -9.24 -19.47
CA VAL A 257 13.14 -9.07 -19.06
C VAL A 257 13.18 -8.65 -17.60
N MET A 258 13.13 -7.32 -17.35
CA MET A 258 13.25 -6.75 -16.01
C MET A 258 12.02 -7.10 -15.16
N ASP A 259 12.31 -7.44 -13.90
CA ASP A 259 11.32 -7.67 -12.86
C ASP A 259 11.85 -7.03 -11.57
N ASP A 260 11.24 -5.89 -11.20
CA ASP A 260 11.68 -5.11 -10.03
C ASP A 260 11.49 -5.86 -8.71
N GLU A 261 10.47 -6.70 -8.58
CA GLU A 261 10.23 -7.49 -7.38
C GLU A 261 11.33 -8.57 -7.21
N LEU A 262 11.66 -9.25 -8.31
CA LEU A 262 12.76 -10.21 -8.34
C LEU A 262 14.09 -9.52 -8.03
N LEU A 263 14.39 -8.38 -8.67
CA LEU A 263 15.60 -7.62 -8.45
C LEU A 263 15.74 -7.16 -6.99
N ASN A 264 14.66 -6.65 -6.39
CA ASN A 264 14.63 -6.27 -4.99
C ASN A 264 14.89 -7.48 -4.08
N THR A 265 14.21 -8.60 -4.33
CA THR A 265 14.40 -9.83 -3.56
C THR A 265 15.85 -10.31 -3.62
N LEU A 266 16.43 -10.34 -4.81
CA LEU A 266 17.82 -10.76 -5.00
C LEU A 266 18.79 -9.81 -4.30
N ALA A 267 18.59 -8.49 -4.41
CA ALA A 267 19.42 -7.50 -3.72
C ALA A 267 19.30 -7.60 -2.17
N GLU A 268 18.20 -8.16 -1.65
CA GLU A 268 18.02 -8.43 -0.21
C GLU A 268 18.70 -9.73 0.26
N ILE A 269 18.88 -10.72 -0.61
CA ILE A 269 19.42 -12.04 -0.22
C ILE A 269 20.92 -12.22 -0.52
N VAL A 270 21.56 -11.25 -1.17
CA VAL A 270 23.02 -11.29 -1.43
C VAL A 270 23.75 -10.20 -0.66
N GLU A 271 25.00 -10.48 -0.27
CA GLU A 271 25.92 -9.52 0.35
C GLU A 271 26.85 -8.87 -0.67
N PHE A 272 27.33 -9.66 -1.63
CA PHE A 272 28.13 -9.20 -2.75
C PHE A 272 27.50 -9.70 -4.06
N PRO A 273 26.86 -8.81 -4.84
CA PRO A 273 26.13 -9.22 -6.02
C PRO A 273 27.07 -9.49 -7.19
N MET A 274 27.03 -10.70 -7.69
CA MET A 274 27.63 -11.11 -8.95
C MET A 274 26.54 -11.71 -9.84
N ILE A 275 26.40 -11.22 -11.06
CA ILE A 275 25.50 -11.82 -12.05
C ILE A 275 26.28 -12.78 -12.93
N VAL A 276 25.77 -13.99 -13.07
CA VAL A 276 26.30 -15.00 -14.00
C VAL A 276 25.32 -15.21 -15.14
N ARG A 277 25.83 -15.22 -16.37
CA ARG A 277 25.06 -15.63 -17.55
C ARG A 277 25.24 -17.12 -17.77
N GLY A 278 24.16 -17.87 -17.68
CA GLY A 278 24.06 -19.26 -18.08
C GLY A 278 23.34 -19.45 -19.40
N GLU A 279 23.39 -20.65 -19.93
CA GLU A 279 22.69 -21.04 -21.14
C GLU A 279 21.94 -22.37 -20.96
N PHE A 280 20.92 -22.56 -21.77
CA PHE A 280 20.16 -23.81 -21.83
C PHE A 280 19.97 -24.28 -23.27
N PRO A 281 19.75 -25.58 -23.51
CA PRO A 281 19.55 -26.10 -24.84
C PRO A 281 18.41 -25.42 -25.62
N LYS A 282 18.69 -25.06 -26.87
CA LYS A 282 17.73 -24.31 -27.73
C LYS A 282 16.41 -25.04 -27.99
N ASP A 283 16.41 -26.37 -27.90
CA ASP A 283 15.20 -27.18 -28.03
C ASP A 283 14.13 -26.91 -26.97
N PHE A 284 14.49 -26.31 -25.84
CA PHE A 284 13.50 -25.85 -24.85
C PHE A 284 12.76 -24.58 -25.27
N LEU A 285 13.19 -23.87 -26.30
CA LEU A 285 12.47 -22.73 -26.85
C LEU A 285 11.15 -23.14 -27.56
N GLU A 286 10.89 -24.44 -27.73
CA GLU A 286 9.59 -24.98 -28.13
C GLU A 286 8.50 -24.82 -27.05
N LEU A 287 8.91 -24.64 -25.79
CA LEU A 287 7.99 -24.35 -24.72
C LEU A 287 7.40 -22.94 -24.82
N PRO A 288 6.15 -22.73 -24.37
CA PRO A 288 5.59 -21.38 -24.30
C PRO A 288 6.52 -20.43 -23.52
N LYS A 289 6.61 -19.18 -23.97
CA LYS A 289 7.42 -18.13 -23.34
C LYS A 289 7.15 -18.03 -21.84
N GLU A 290 5.88 -18.07 -21.45
CA GLU A 290 5.47 -17.95 -20.07
C GLU A 290 5.97 -19.10 -19.18
N VAL A 291 6.06 -20.31 -19.72
CA VAL A 291 6.64 -21.47 -19.03
C VAL A 291 8.13 -21.26 -18.77
N LEU A 292 8.86 -20.75 -19.77
CA LEU A 292 10.30 -20.45 -19.63
C LEU A 292 10.52 -19.35 -18.61
N VAL A 293 9.79 -18.24 -18.74
CA VAL A 293 9.91 -17.08 -17.83
C VAL A 293 9.56 -17.48 -16.39
N THR A 294 8.45 -18.21 -16.17
CA THR A 294 8.05 -18.68 -14.85
C THR A 294 9.05 -19.65 -14.25
N SER A 295 9.56 -20.61 -15.03
CA SER A 295 10.59 -21.55 -14.57
C SER A 295 11.85 -20.83 -14.11
N LEU A 296 12.30 -19.84 -14.87
CA LEU A 296 13.45 -19.00 -14.53
C LEU A 296 13.19 -18.16 -13.27
N LYS A 297 12.09 -17.42 -13.24
CA LYS A 297 11.75 -16.49 -12.15
C LYS A 297 11.45 -17.20 -10.84
N GLU A 298 10.50 -18.14 -10.85
CA GLU A 298 9.95 -18.70 -9.61
C GLU A 298 10.85 -19.77 -8.99
N HIS A 299 11.42 -20.64 -9.82
CA HIS A 299 12.20 -21.77 -9.32
C HIS A 299 13.70 -21.46 -9.21
N GLN A 300 14.24 -20.65 -10.12
CA GLN A 300 15.68 -20.37 -10.18
C GLN A 300 16.04 -18.95 -9.74
N LYS A 301 15.03 -18.09 -9.49
CA LYS A 301 15.22 -16.66 -9.18
C LYS A 301 16.19 -15.98 -10.16
N SER A 302 15.99 -16.26 -11.46
CA SER A 302 16.83 -15.80 -12.57
C SER A 302 16.03 -14.96 -13.55
N PHE A 303 16.71 -14.07 -14.25
CA PHE A 303 16.11 -13.23 -15.28
C PHE A 303 16.19 -13.89 -16.64
N CYS A 304 15.14 -13.71 -17.43
CA CYS A 304 15.07 -14.12 -18.83
C CYS A 304 15.71 -13.05 -19.72
N ILE A 305 16.30 -13.49 -20.84
CA ILE A 305 16.79 -12.61 -21.91
C ILE A 305 15.92 -12.82 -23.15
N GLU A 306 15.52 -11.74 -23.80
CA GLU A 306 14.78 -11.76 -25.07
C GLU A 306 15.49 -10.93 -26.15
N ASN A 307 15.19 -11.24 -27.42
CA ASN A 307 15.67 -10.46 -28.55
C ASN A 307 14.82 -9.19 -28.78
N GLY A 308 15.15 -8.39 -29.79
CA GLY A 308 14.43 -7.18 -30.16
C GLY A 308 12.96 -7.40 -30.60
N GLN A 309 12.57 -8.64 -30.93
CA GLN A 309 11.20 -9.04 -31.30
C GLN A 309 10.41 -9.56 -30.07
N GLY A 310 11.03 -9.62 -28.89
CA GLY A 310 10.40 -10.15 -27.68
C GLY A 310 10.37 -11.68 -27.59
N GLU A 311 11.18 -12.38 -28.38
CA GLU A 311 11.36 -13.83 -28.30
C GLU A 311 12.46 -14.18 -27.31
N VAL A 312 12.23 -15.22 -26.51
CA VAL A 312 13.19 -15.68 -25.49
C VAL A 312 14.46 -16.21 -26.15
N LEU A 313 15.61 -15.76 -25.70
CA LEU A 313 16.91 -16.31 -26.06
C LEU A 313 17.29 -17.46 -25.11
N PRO A 314 18.13 -18.42 -25.55
CA PRO A 314 18.49 -19.58 -24.75
C PRO A 314 19.53 -19.25 -23.67
N PHE A 315 19.39 -18.10 -23.02
CA PHE A 315 20.23 -17.58 -21.97
C PHE A 315 19.42 -17.09 -20.79
N PHE A 316 20.04 -17.12 -19.61
CA PHE A 316 19.46 -16.58 -18.38
C PHE A 316 20.53 -15.87 -17.56
N LEU A 317 20.08 -15.01 -16.63
CA LEU A 317 20.94 -14.27 -15.73
C LEU A 317 20.57 -14.59 -14.28
N ALA A 318 21.52 -15.16 -13.54
CA ALA A 318 21.34 -15.55 -12.15
C ALA A 318 22.23 -14.73 -11.23
N ALA A 319 21.69 -14.31 -10.07
CA ALA A 319 22.47 -13.64 -9.04
C ALA A 319 23.17 -14.68 -8.14
N ALA A 320 24.45 -14.47 -7.91
CA ALA A 320 25.26 -15.24 -6.97
C ALA A 320 25.77 -14.35 -5.85
N ASN A 321 25.82 -14.87 -4.63
CA ASN A 321 26.42 -14.21 -3.48
C ASN A 321 27.92 -14.54 -3.39
N ARG A 322 28.70 -14.02 -4.35
CA ARG A 322 30.13 -14.27 -4.49
C ARG A 322 30.84 -13.08 -5.12
N MET A 323 32.15 -13.01 -4.90
CA MET A 323 33.02 -11.99 -5.53
C MET A 323 33.45 -12.39 -6.93
N ASP A 324 33.63 -13.70 -7.19
CA ASP A 324 34.06 -14.26 -8.48
C ASP A 324 33.59 -15.71 -8.67
N ASP A 325 33.71 -16.22 -9.90
CA ASP A 325 33.52 -17.64 -10.26
C ASP A 325 34.55 -18.09 -11.28
N PRO A 326 35.85 -18.08 -10.94
CA PRO A 326 36.93 -18.34 -11.89
C PRO A 326 36.90 -19.76 -12.49
N ALA A 327 36.34 -20.72 -11.76
CA ALA A 327 36.18 -22.09 -12.21
C ALA A 327 34.84 -22.36 -12.93
N GLY A 328 33.93 -21.37 -12.98
CA GLY A 328 32.63 -21.50 -13.62
C GLY A 328 31.66 -22.45 -12.90
N PHE A 329 31.92 -22.79 -11.65
CA PHE A 329 31.08 -23.78 -10.93
C PHE A 329 29.66 -23.22 -10.61
N VAL A 330 29.55 -21.93 -10.34
CA VAL A 330 28.26 -21.31 -10.11
C VAL A 330 27.43 -21.31 -11.39
N LYS A 331 28.05 -20.92 -12.51
CA LYS A 331 27.41 -20.97 -13.83
C LYS A 331 26.95 -22.40 -14.14
N ALA A 332 27.85 -23.38 -14.09
CA ALA A 332 27.55 -24.77 -14.42
C ALA A 332 26.47 -25.37 -13.51
N GLY A 333 26.48 -25.04 -12.21
CA GLY A 333 25.47 -25.49 -11.26
C GLY A 333 24.08 -24.93 -11.59
N ASN A 334 23.97 -23.64 -11.90
CA ASN A 334 22.71 -23.02 -12.31
C ASN A 334 22.18 -23.62 -13.63
N GLU A 335 23.04 -23.82 -14.63
CA GLU A 335 22.67 -24.45 -15.90
C GLU A 335 22.14 -25.87 -15.70
N TRP A 336 22.80 -26.67 -14.84
CA TRP A 336 22.39 -28.03 -14.54
C TRP A 336 21.01 -28.10 -13.88
N VAL A 337 20.76 -27.27 -12.87
CA VAL A 337 19.47 -27.23 -12.16
C VAL A 337 18.37 -26.76 -13.10
N LEU A 338 18.61 -25.68 -13.85
CA LEU A 338 17.62 -25.15 -14.80
C LEU A 338 17.27 -26.18 -15.87
N LYS A 339 18.28 -26.87 -16.42
CA LYS A 339 18.09 -27.90 -17.43
C LYS A 339 17.16 -29.02 -16.91
N ALA A 340 17.33 -29.47 -15.68
CA ALA A 340 16.47 -30.48 -15.06
C ALA A 340 15.01 -29.98 -15.00
N ARG A 341 14.79 -28.75 -14.55
CA ARG A 341 13.46 -28.13 -14.47
C ARG A 341 12.78 -27.96 -15.82
N LEU A 342 13.55 -27.59 -16.85
CA LEU A 342 13.03 -27.47 -18.22
C LEU A 342 12.69 -28.82 -18.83
N TYR A 343 13.41 -29.90 -18.50
CA TYR A 343 13.02 -31.26 -18.87
C TYR A 343 11.69 -31.66 -18.26
N ASP A 344 11.46 -31.37 -16.99
CA ASP A 344 10.19 -31.63 -16.30
C ASP A 344 9.05 -30.84 -16.98
N ALA A 345 9.27 -29.54 -17.21
CA ALA A 345 8.28 -28.69 -17.90
C ALA A 345 7.94 -29.21 -19.30
N ARG A 346 8.94 -29.61 -20.09
CA ARG A 346 8.73 -30.16 -21.41
C ARG A 346 7.97 -31.49 -21.37
N PHE A 347 8.28 -32.34 -20.42
CA PHE A 347 7.54 -33.58 -20.20
C PHE A 347 6.07 -33.31 -19.87
N PHE A 348 5.79 -32.44 -18.91
CA PHE A 348 4.40 -32.09 -18.53
C PHE A 348 3.65 -31.46 -19.69
N PHE A 349 4.26 -30.53 -20.43
CA PHE A 349 3.66 -29.92 -21.60
C PHE A 349 3.29 -30.94 -22.67
N GLY A 350 4.19 -31.91 -22.93
CA GLY A 350 3.96 -32.98 -23.87
C GLY A 350 2.86 -33.97 -23.45
N GLU A 351 2.85 -34.36 -22.16
CA GLU A 351 1.80 -35.25 -21.62
C GLU A 351 0.43 -34.58 -21.60
N ASP A 352 0.37 -33.31 -21.23
CA ASP A 352 -0.90 -32.58 -21.19
C ASP A 352 -1.54 -32.42 -22.57
N ARG A 353 -0.75 -32.30 -23.62
CA ARG A 353 -1.22 -32.18 -25.02
C ARG A 353 -1.77 -33.48 -25.63
N LYS A 354 -1.57 -34.63 -24.97
CA LYS A 354 -2.12 -35.90 -25.44
C LYS A 354 -3.65 -36.00 -25.35
N ALA A 355 -4.28 -35.16 -24.54
CA ALA A 355 -5.70 -35.10 -24.34
C ALA A 355 -6.20 -33.64 -24.43
N LYS A 356 -7.34 -33.43 -25.09
CA LYS A 356 -7.97 -32.10 -25.15
C LYS A 356 -8.26 -31.56 -23.73
N LEU A 357 -8.19 -30.23 -23.62
CA LEU A 357 -8.43 -29.53 -22.36
C LEU A 357 -9.83 -29.84 -21.80
N GLU A 358 -10.83 -29.93 -22.69
CA GLU A 358 -12.22 -30.28 -22.34
C GLU A 358 -12.34 -31.62 -21.58
N ALA A 359 -11.52 -32.62 -21.89
CA ALA A 359 -11.54 -33.93 -21.21
C ALA A 359 -11.21 -33.84 -19.71
N ARG A 360 -10.72 -32.70 -19.25
CA ARG A 360 -10.37 -32.46 -17.84
C ARG A 360 -11.49 -31.85 -17.02
N LEU A 361 -12.58 -31.40 -17.65
CA LEU A 361 -13.70 -30.74 -16.95
C LEU A 361 -14.30 -31.64 -15.86
N GLU A 362 -14.55 -32.91 -16.15
CA GLU A 362 -15.09 -33.86 -15.15
C GLU A 362 -14.21 -34.01 -13.93
N LYS A 363 -12.89 -33.87 -14.08
CA LYS A 363 -11.93 -33.96 -12.97
C LYS A 363 -12.01 -32.77 -12.01
N LEU A 364 -12.62 -31.64 -12.42
CA LEU A 364 -12.89 -30.48 -11.56
C LEU A 364 -13.89 -30.77 -10.44
N LYS A 365 -14.73 -31.83 -10.59
CA LYS A 365 -15.65 -32.29 -9.54
C LYS A 365 -14.91 -32.76 -8.29
N ASN A 366 -13.65 -33.18 -8.42
CA ASN A 366 -12.78 -33.63 -7.34
C ASN A 366 -11.84 -32.54 -6.80
N LEU A 367 -12.04 -31.28 -7.20
CA LEU A 367 -11.25 -30.14 -6.76
C LEU A 367 -12.16 -29.15 -6.05
N THR A 368 -12.02 -29.04 -4.74
CA THR A 368 -12.82 -28.11 -3.94
C THR A 368 -12.37 -26.67 -4.21
N PHE A 369 -13.30 -25.79 -4.57
CA PHE A 369 -13.06 -24.35 -4.61
C PHE A 369 -13.16 -23.76 -3.19
N GLN A 370 -14.31 -23.92 -2.56
CA GLN A 370 -14.59 -23.49 -1.20
C GLN A 370 -15.67 -24.39 -0.61
N ARG A 371 -15.56 -24.73 0.68
CA ARG A 371 -16.40 -25.73 1.34
C ARG A 371 -17.90 -25.54 1.09
N ASP A 372 -18.39 -24.32 1.26
CA ASP A 372 -19.82 -24.01 1.17
C ASP A 372 -20.27 -23.67 -0.25
N LEU A 373 -19.33 -23.31 -1.13
CA LEU A 373 -19.57 -22.99 -2.55
C LEU A 373 -19.31 -24.17 -3.49
N GLY A 374 -18.72 -25.26 -2.96
CA GLY A 374 -18.52 -26.52 -3.68
C GLY A 374 -17.22 -26.59 -4.48
N THR A 375 -17.26 -27.32 -5.58
CA THR A 375 -16.10 -27.67 -6.42
C THR A 375 -15.82 -26.61 -7.50
N TYR A 376 -14.64 -26.70 -8.13
CA TYR A 376 -14.32 -25.88 -9.30
C TYR A 376 -15.22 -26.21 -10.51
N PHE A 377 -15.77 -27.42 -10.58
CA PHE A 377 -16.79 -27.74 -11.60
C PHE A 377 -18.03 -26.89 -11.41
N GLU A 378 -18.59 -26.85 -10.20
CA GLU A 378 -19.76 -26.03 -9.86
C GLU A 378 -19.47 -24.53 -10.01
N LYS A 379 -18.26 -24.08 -9.65
CA LYS A 379 -17.82 -22.71 -9.91
C LYS A 379 -17.83 -22.39 -11.40
N THR A 380 -17.28 -23.28 -12.22
CA THR A 380 -17.28 -23.10 -13.70
C THR A 380 -18.69 -22.99 -14.26
N GLU A 381 -19.62 -23.84 -13.80
CA GLU A 381 -21.04 -23.74 -14.20
C GLU A 381 -21.68 -22.40 -13.82
N ARG A 382 -21.34 -21.86 -12.63
CA ARG A 382 -21.83 -20.54 -12.22
C ARG A 382 -21.22 -19.43 -13.07
N ILE A 383 -19.90 -19.47 -13.34
CA ILE A 383 -19.22 -18.50 -14.23
C ILE A 383 -19.89 -18.48 -15.61
N VAL A 384 -20.21 -19.64 -16.20
CA VAL A 384 -20.91 -19.74 -17.47
C VAL A 384 -22.26 -19.02 -17.41
N ARG A 385 -23.07 -19.31 -16.38
CA ARG A 385 -24.41 -18.68 -16.22
C ARG A 385 -24.31 -17.18 -15.99
N ILE A 386 -23.32 -16.72 -15.22
CA ILE A 386 -23.08 -15.29 -15.02
C ILE A 386 -22.70 -14.65 -16.36
N ALA A 387 -21.73 -15.21 -17.08
CA ALA A 387 -21.29 -14.68 -18.37
C ALA A 387 -22.45 -14.61 -19.39
N GLU A 388 -23.31 -15.63 -19.46
CA GLU A 388 -24.50 -15.63 -20.31
C GLU A 388 -25.48 -14.49 -19.99
N GLN A 389 -25.68 -14.18 -18.69
CA GLN A 389 -26.58 -13.10 -18.27
C GLN A 389 -25.98 -11.70 -18.41
N LEU A 390 -24.64 -11.61 -18.29
CA LEU A 390 -23.94 -10.33 -18.40
C LEU A 390 -23.64 -9.92 -19.86
N ALA A 391 -23.40 -10.88 -20.76
CA ALA A 391 -23.04 -10.60 -22.17
C ALA A 391 -23.98 -9.58 -22.85
N PRO A 392 -25.31 -9.73 -22.79
CA PRO A 392 -26.23 -8.77 -23.43
C PRO A 392 -26.14 -7.36 -22.78
N LYS A 393 -25.87 -7.28 -21.48
CA LYS A 393 -25.76 -6.00 -20.73
C LYS A 393 -24.56 -5.17 -21.15
N VAL A 394 -23.49 -5.83 -21.65
CA VAL A 394 -22.28 -5.19 -22.15
C VAL A 394 -22.18 -5.20 -23.68
N GLY A 395 -23.29 -5.54 -24.37
CA GLY A 395 -23.39 -5.49 -25.84
C GLY A 395 -22.66 -6.61 -26.55
N LEU A 396 -22.39 -7.76 -25.89
CA LEU A 396 -21.68 -8.90 -26.47
C LEU A 396 -22.62 -10.04 -26.85
N LYS A 397 -22.22 -10.78 -27.90
CA LYS A 397 -22.79 -12.12 -28.19
C LYS A 397 -22.07 -13.15 -27.31
N SER A 398 -22.84 -14.03 -26.68
CA SER A 398 -22.33 -14.85 -25.55
C SER A 398 -21.56 -16.12 -25.96
N GLU A 399 -21.49 -16.52 -27.26
CA GLU A 399 -20.98 -17.84 -27.63
C GLU A 399 -19.52 -18.09 -27.26
N HIS A 400 -18.60 -17.23 -27.71
CA HIS A 400 -17.17 -17.36 -27.37
C HIS A 400 -16.92 -17.17 -25.87
N ALA A 401 -17.62 -16.21 -25.26
CA ALA A 401 -17.51 -15.99 -23.83
C ALA A 401 -17.99 -17.19 -23.01
N LYS A 402 -19.07 -17.86 -23.45
CA LYS A 402 -19.59 -19.08 -22.83
C LYS A 402 -18.62 -20.25 -22.98
N GLU A 403 -18.06 -20.45 -24.17
CA GLU A 403 -17.07 -21.50 -24.42
C GLU A 403 -15.82 -21.26 -23.59
N ALA A 404 -15.29 -20.05 -23.57
CA ALA A 404 -14.14 -19.65 -22.73
C ALA A 404 -14.44 -19.84 -21.24
N ALA A 405 -15.63 -19.46 -20.76
CA ALA A 405 -16.05 -19.66 -19.38
C ALA A 405 -16.06 -21.14 -18.99
N ARG A 406 -16.60 -22.00 -19.86
CA ARG A 406 -16.66 -23.45 -19.63
C ARG A 406 -15.29 -24.09 -19.52
N LEU A 407 -14.29 -23.59 -20.26
CA LEU A 407 -12.94 -24.16 -20.30
C LEU A 407 -11.96 -23.47 -19.34
N SER A 408 -12.34 -22.35 -18.75
CA SER A 408 -11.45 -21.44 -18.02
C SER A 408 -10.70 -22.04 -16.82
N LYS A 409 -11.22 -23.10 -16.21
CA LYS A 409 -10.64 -23.77 -15.04
C LYS A 409 -10.12 -25.17 -15.31
N ALA A 410 -10.22 -25.64 -16.57
CA ALA A 410 -9.86 -27.01 -16.93
C ALA A 410 -8.35 -27.28 -16.77
N ASP A 411 -7.52 -26.27 -16.93
CA ASP A 411 -6.06 -26.34 -16.78
C ASP A 411 -5.60 -26.59 -15.35
N LEU A 412 -6.41 -26.33 -14.34
CA LEU A 412 -6.14 -26.70 -12.94
C LEU A 412 -5.96 -28.22 -12.75
N ARG A 413 -6.33 -29.02 -13.74
CA ARG A 413 -6.18 -30.49 -13.75
C ARG A 413 -5.13 -30.96 -14.77
N THR A 414 -4.26 -30.07 -15.22
CA THR A 414 -3.08 -30.39 -16.03
C THR A 414 -1.88 -30.66 -15.13
N LEU A 415 -0.90 -31.40 -15.63
CA LEU A 415 0.36 -31.66 -14.93
C LEU A 415 1.16 -30.36 -14.79
N MET A 416 1.15 -29.54 -15.85
CA MET A 416 1.87 -28.28 -15.87
C MET A 416 1.39 -27.33 -14.76
N VAL A 417 0.09 -27.09 -14.62
CA VAL A 417 -0.47 -26.23 -13.55
C VAL A 417 -0.34 -26.87 -12.18
N GLY A 418 -0.29 -28.19 -12.11
CA GLY A 418 0.01 -28.91 -10.87
C GLY A 418 1.41 -28.62 -10.32
N GLU A 419 2.40 -28.51 -11.19
CA GLU A 419 3.80 -28.19 -10.83
C GLU A 419 4.04 -26.66 -10.77
N PHE A 420 3.42 -25.89 -11.69
CA PHE A 420 3.55 -24.44 -11.82
C PHE A 420 2.19 -23.75 -11.64
N PRO A 421 1.70 -23.60 -10.39
CA PRO A 421 0.39 -23.02 -10.13
C PRO A 421 0.23 -21.58 -10.66
N GLU A 422 1.33 -20.86 -10.82
CA GLU A 422 1.38 -19.49 -11.36
C GLU A 422 0.94 -19.42 -12.83
N LEU A 423 1.01 -20.55 -13.54
CA LEU A 423 0.61 -20.67 -14.96
C LEU A 423 -0.87 -20.99 -15.16
N GLN A 424 -1.70 -21.02 -14.10
CA GLN A 424 -3.14 -21.20 -14.22
C GLN A 424 -3.76 -20.12 -15.10
N GLY A 425 -4.69 -20.50 -15.98
CA GLY A 425 -5.25 -19.65 -17.01
C GLY A 425 -4.35 -19.55 -18.24
N ILE A 426 -3.09 -19.24 -18.06
CA ILE A 426 -2.09 -19.11 -19.12
C ILE A 426 -2.00 -20.43 -19.90
N MET A 427 -1.80 -21.54 -19.20
CA MET A 427 -1.70 -22.85 -19.82
C MET A 427 -3.02 -23.31 -20.44
N GLY A 428 -4.15 -22.95 -19.84
CA GLY A 428 -5.46 -23.18 -20.45
C GLY A 428 -5.56 -22.54 -21.84
N GLY A 429 -5.15 -21.27 -21.95
CA GLY A 429 -5.10 -20.57 -23.23
C GLY A 429 -4.11 -21.20 -24.21
N GLU A 430 -2.89 -21.54 -23.78
CA GLU A 430 -1.87 -22.15 -24.64
C GLU A 430 -2.31 -23.51 -25.19
N TYR A 431 -2.95 -24.35 -24.38
CA TYR A 431 -3.50 -25.62 -24.85
C TYR A 431 -4.63 -25.42 -25.82
N LEU A 432 -5.57 -24.51 -25.55
CA LEU A 432 -6.68 -24.18 -26.48
C LEU A 432 -6.17 -23.62 -27.82
N LYS A 433 -5.18 -22.74 -27.77
CA LYS A 433 -4.51 -22.24 -28.98
C LYS A 433 -3.92 -23.37 -29.80
N HIS A 434 -3.24 -24.31 -29.13
CA HIS A 434 -2.68 -25.50 -29.79
C HIS A 434 -3.79 -26.45 -30.37
N GLU A 435 -4.92 -26.53 -29.71
CA GLU A 435 -6.09 -27.30 -30.17
C GLU A 435 -6.85 -26.64 -31.33
N GLY A 436 -6.47 -25.40 -31.71
CA GLY A 436 -7.10 -24.64 -32.81
C GLY A 436 -8.38 -23.90 -32.39
N ALA A 437 -8.57 -23.61 -31.12
CA ALA A 437 -9.70 -22.81 -30.68
C ALA A 437 -9.64 -21.38 -31.25
N ALA A 438 -10.80 -20.72 -31.36
CA ALA A 438 -10.88 -19.35 -31.83
C ALA A 438 -10.05 -18.39 -30.94
N ASP A 439 -9.46 -17.36 -31.56
CA ASP A 439 -8.58 -16.42 -30.83
C ASP A 439 -9.28 -15.79 -29.65
N ALA A 440 -10.54 -15.38 -29.78
CA ALA A 440 -11.34 -14.84 -28.70
C ALA A 440 -11.52 -15.81 -27.53
N VAL A 441 -11.52 -17.11 -27.77
CA VAL A 441 -11.71 -18.15 -26.73
C VAL A 441 -10.39 -18.38 -25.96
N TRP A 442 -9.30 -18.70 -26.69
CA TRP A 442 -8.05 -19.04 -26.00
C TRP A 442 -7.42 -17.82 -25.30
N GLN A 443 -7.53 -16.62 -25.91
CA GLN A 443 -7.05 -15.40 -25.24
C GLN A 443 -7.85 -15.08 -23.98
N ALA A 444 -9.19 -15.20 -24.04
CA ALA A 444 -10.03 -15.00 -22.88
C ALA A 444 -9.67 -15.97 -21.74
N VAL A 445 -9.44 -17.25 -22.04
CA VAL A 445 -9.00 -18.24 -21.05
C VAL A 445 -7.62 -17.89 -20.51
N LYS A 446 -6.67 -17.48 -21.36
CA LYS A 446 -5.30 -17.11 -20.97
C LYS A 446 -5.27 -15.96 -19.96
N GLU A 447 -6.13 -14.96 -20.14
CA GLU A 447 -6.05 -13.69 -19.42
C GLU A 447 -7.13 -13.51 -18.32
N HIS A 448 -8.05 -14.46 -18.13
CA HIS A 448 -9.22 -14.26 -17.27
C HIS A 448 -8.90 -14.00 -15.78
N TYR A 449 -7.71 -14.33 -15.31
CA TYR A 449 -7.30 -13.96 -13.96
C TYR A 449 -6.90 -12.49 -13.83
N ARG A 450 -6.57 -11.80 -14.95
CA ARG A 450 -6.21 -10.38 -14.93
C ARG A 450 -7.42 -9.49 -14.62
N PRO A 451 -7.23 -8.33 -13.96
CA PRO A 451 -5.99 -7.93 -13.32
C PRO A 451 -5.78 -8.70 -12.00
N VAL A 452 -4.54 -9.10 -11.72
CA VAL A 452 -4.17 -9.76 -10.47
C VAL A 452 -3.63 -8.79 -9.42
N GLY A 453 -3.22 -7.58 -9.82
CA GLY A 453 -2.67 -6.53 -8.97
C GLY A 453 -3.02 -5.13 -9.46
N ALA A 454 -2.52 -4.10 -8.75
CA ALA A 454 -2.77 -2.71 -9.11
C ALA A 454 -2.11 -2.32 -10.44
N ASP A 455 -0.91 -2.84 -10.70
CA ASP A 455 -0.10 -2.50 -11.87
C ASP A 455 -0.36 -3.42 -13.07
N ASP A 456 -1.17 -4.48 -12.90
CA ASP A 456 -1.51 -5.39 -13.98
C ASP A 456 -2.62 -4.80 -14.86
N GLY A 457 -2.58 -5.05 -16.19
CA GLY A 457 -3.61 -4.64 -17.12
C GLY A 457 -4.89 -5.50 -17.03
N ILE A 458 -6.01 -4.99 -17.52
CA ILE A 458 -7.21 -5.82 -17.75
C ILE A 458 -6.96 -6.77 -18.92
N PRO A 459 -7.80 -7.84 -19.11
CA PRO A 459 -7.72 -8.69 -20.30
C PRO A 459 -7.78 -7.88 -21.59
N SER A 460 -7.03 -8.32 -22.62
CA SER A 460 -6.88 -7.61 -23.90
C SER A 460 -8.12 -7.71 -24.80
N THR A 461 -8.96 -8.74 -24.60
CA THR A 461 -10.18 -8.98 -25.37
C THR A 461 -11.43 -8.69 -24.55
N VAL A 462 -12.51 -8.30 -25.24
CA VAL A 462 -13.80 -8.05 -24.57
C VAL A 462 -14.39 -9.32 -23.96
N GLU A 463 -14.19 -10.47 -24.60
CA GLU A 463 -14.57 -11.79 -24.06
C GLU A 463 -13.74 -12.14 -22.82
N GLY A 464 -12.45 -11.82 -22.81
CA GLY A 464 -11.57 -11.98 -21.66
C GLY A 464 -12.00 -11.09 -20.49
N CYS A 465 -12.37 -9.84 -20.77
CA CYS A 465 -12.93 -8.93 -19.76
C CYS A 465 -14.24 -9.44 -19.18
N LEU A 466 -15.15 -9.95 -20.01
CA LEU A 466 -16.41 -10.51 -19.53
C LEU A 466 -16.20 -11.78 -18.70
N LEU A 467 -15.30 -12.67 -19.14
CA LEU A 467 -14.95 -13.88 -18.39
C LEU A 467 -14.31 -13.54 -17.04
N SER A 468 -13.34 -12.62 -17.01
CA SER A 468 -12.71 -12.15 -15.79
C SER A 468 -13.71 -11.51 -14.82
N LEU A 469 -14.59 -10.66 -15.34
CA LEU A 469 -15.67 -10.05 -14.57
C LEU A 469 -16.58 -11.12 -13.95
N SER A 470 -16.97 -12.14 -14.72
CA SER A 470 -17.85 -13.22 -14.27
C SER A 470 -17.20 -14.09 -13.19
N ASP A 471 -15.92 -14.45 -13.35
CA ASP A 471 -15.16 -15.21 -12.34
C ASP A 471 -14.96 -14.44 -11.03
N LYS A 472 -14.62 -13.16 -11.13
CA LYS A 472 -14.44 -12.28 -9.96
C LYS A 472 -15.76 -12.02 -9.23
N LEU A 473 -16.87 -11.83 -9.96
CA LEU A 473 -18.21 -11.70 -9.38
C LEU A 473 -18.65 -13.00 -8.69
N ASP A 474 -18.47 -14.17 -9.30
CA ASP A 474 -18.75 -15.46 -8.67
C ASP A 474 -17.96 -15.61 -7.34
N THR A 475 -16.70 -15.24 -7.36
CA THR A 475 -15.83 -15.35 -6.17
C THR A 475 -16.26 -14.40 -5.07
N VAL A 476 -16.42 -13.11 -5.38
CA VAL A 476 -16.77 -12.07 -4.37
C VAL A 476 -18.17 -12.31 -3.84
N VAL A 477 -19.16 -12.39 -4.73
CA VAL A 477 -20.57 -12.51 -4.32
C VAL A 477 -20.83 -13.86 -3.64
N GLY A 478 -20.26 -14.95 -4.16
CA GLY A 478 -20.37 -16.27 -3.54
C GLY A 478 -19.80 -16.30 -2.12
N CYS A 479 -18.61 -15.73 -1.90
CA CYS A 479 -18.02 -15.64 -0.57
C CYS A 479 -18.86 -14.83 0.41
N PHE A 480 -19.38 -13.68 -0.02
CA PHE A 480 -20.26 -12.86 0.81
C PHE A 480 -21.56 -13.59 1.15
N ALA A 481 -22.15 -14.30 0.19
CA ALA A 481 -23.37 -15.09 0.38
C ALA A 481 -23.21 -16.21 1.44
N VAL A 482 -21.99 -16.77 1.57
CA VAL A 482 -21.69 -17.76 2.61
C VAL A 482 -21.06 -17.15 3.87
N GLY A 483 -20.98 -15.82 3.97
CA GLY A 483 -20.54 -15.10 5.16
C GLY A 483 -19.01 -14.90 5.26
N ILE A 484 -18.28 -15.14 4.19
CA ILE A 484 -16.84 -14.87 4.13
C ILE A 484 -16.64 -13.43 3.66
N ILE A 485 -16.43 -12.52 4.62
CA ILE A 485 -16.25 -11.09 4.37
C ILE A 485 -14.84 -10.69 4.83
N PRO A 486 -14.04 -9.99 4.00
CA PRO A 486 -12.70 -9.57 4.40
C PRO A 486 -12.76 -8.53 5.54
N SER A 487 -11.91 -8.71 6.57
CA SER A 487 -11.85 -7.83 7.74
C SER A 487 -10.40 -7.51 8.13
N GLY A 488 -10.10 -6.22 8.40
CA GLY A 488 -8.75 -5.78 8.76
C GLY A 488 -7.70 -6.30 7.77
N SER A 489 -6.67 -7.00 8.24
CA SER A 489 -5.63 -7.64 7.42
C SER A 489 -6.03 -9.02 6.84
N LYS A 490 -7.18 -9.57 7.24
CA LYS A 490 -7.61 -10.90 6.80
C LYS A 490 -8.43 -10.83 5.52
N ASP A 491 -7.88 -11.43 4.45
CA ASP A 491 -8.52 -11.55 3.13
C ASP A 491 -8.11 -12.90 2.49
N PRO A 492 -8.67 -14.03 2.97
CA PRO A 492 -8.17 -15.37 2.65
C PRO A 492 -8.29 -15.77 1.19
N LEU A 493 -9.21 -15.16 0.43
CA LEU A 493 -9.44 -15.44 -1.00
C LEU A 493 -9.15 -14.23 -1.88
N ALA A 494 -8.40 -13.26 -1.38
CA ALA A 494 -8.05 -12.02 -2.09
C ALA A 494 -9.28 -11.27 -2.64
N LEU A 495 -10.37 -11.26 -1.88
CA LEU A 495 -11.66 -10.67 -2.28
C LEU A 495 -11.54 -9.18 -2.61
N ARG A 496 -10.68 -8.45 -1.86
CA ARG A 496 -10.44 -7.03 -2.14
C ARG A 496 -9.81 -6.82 -3.51
N ARG A 497 -8.84 -7.68 -3.90
CA ARG A 497 -8.23 -7.64 -5.24
C ARG A 497 -9.23 -8.03 -6.32
N ALA A 498 -10.03 -9.07 -6.08
CA ALA A 498 -11.07 -9.48 -7.01
C ALA A 498 -12.12 -8.37 -7.22
N GLY A 499 -12.59 -7.73 -6.14
CA GLY A 499 -13.52 -6.60 -6.22
C GLY A 499 -12.92 -5.38 -6.92
N GLN A 500 -11.64 -5.08 -6.68
CA GLN A 500 -10.94 -4.02 -7.42
C GLN A 500 -10.83 -4.36 -8.90
N GLY A 501 -10.60 -5.61 -9.24
CA GLY A 501 -10.58 -6.09 -10.63
C GLY A 501 -11.94 -5.89 -11.34
N VAL A 502 -13.06 -6.15 -10.63
CA VAL A 502 -14.41 -5.86 -11.14
C VAL A 502 -14.54 -4.37 -11.48
N VAL A 503 -14.19 -3.50 -10.55
CA VAL A 503 -14.29 -2.04 -10.73
C VAL A 503 -13.40 -1.57 -11.88
N ARG A 504 -12.16 -2.04 -11.96
CA ARG A 504 -11.22 -1.66 -13.04
C ARG A 504 -11.69 -2.10 -14.41
N ILE A 505 -12.20 -3.32 -14.55
CA ILE A 505 -12.70 -3.81 -15.84
C ILE A 505 -13.85 -2.92 -16.32
N LEU A 506 -14.81 -2.62 -15.45
CA LEU A 506 -15.94 -1.75 -15.79
C LEU A 506 -15.49 -0.32 -16.16
N TRP A 507 -14.53 0.19 -15.41
CA TRP A 507 -13.97 1.54 -15.61
C TRP A 507 -13.19 1.68 -16.93
N GLU A 508 -12.31 0.73 -17.23
CA GLU A 508 -11.43 0.79 -18.38
C GLU A 508 -12.16 0.40 -19.68
N GLN A 509 -13.10 -0.57 -19.61
CA GLN A 509 -13.95 -0.93 -20.75
C GLN A 509 -15.04 0.11 -21.07
N GLY A 510 -15.33 1.01 -20.13
CA GLY A 510 -16.40 1.98 -20.30
C GLY A 510 -17.80 1.34 -20.38
N TRP A 511 -18.02 0.21 -19.73
CA TRP A 511 -19.31 -0.45 -19.69
C TRP A 511 -20.27 0.30 -18.75
N ALA A 512 -21.32 0.89 -19.33
CA ALA A 512 -22.32 1.68 -18.61
C ALA A 512 -23.35 0.80 -17.88
N VAL A 513 -22.85 -0.10 -17.03
CA VAL A 513 -23.67 -1.01 -16.23
C VAL A 513 -23.48 -0.71 -14.73
N ASP A 514 -24.53 -0.96 -13.96
CA ASP A 514 -24.51 -0.79 -12.50
C ASP A 514 -23.84 -2.01 -11.85
N VAL A 515 -22.76 -1.79 -11.08
CA VAL A 515 -22.01 -2.87 -10.44
C VAL A 515 -22.86 -3.66 -9.45
N MET A 516 -23.83 -3.02 -8.81
CA MET A 516 -24.74 -3.71 -7.88
C MET A 516 -25.81 -4.53 -8.63
N GLU A 517 -26.19 -4.12 -9.85
CA GLU A 517 -27.02 -4.95 -10.72
C GLU A 517 -26.27 -6.25 -11.12
N LEU A 518 -24.98 -6.13 -11.49
CA LEU A 518 -24.15 -7.28 -11.80
C LEU A 518 -23.99 -8.20 -10.56
N ALA A 519 -23.79 -7.62 -9.39
CA ALA A 519 -23.70 -8.38 -8.14
C ALA A 519 -25.01 -9.14 -7.83
N ARG A 520 -26.18 -8.55 -8.09
CA ARG A 520 -27.48 -9.24 -7.93
C ARG A 520 -27.64 -10.40 -8.92
N VAL A 521 -27.21 -10.22 -10.17
CA VAL A 521 -27.19 -11.31 -11.17
C VAL A 521 -26.34 -12.47 -10.64
N ALA A 522 -25.13 -12.20 -10.19
CA ALA A 522 -24.25 -13.23 -9.63
C ALA A 522 -24.85 -13.90 -8.39
N LEU A 523 -25.47 -13.13 -7.49
CA LEU A 523 -26.12 -13.66 -6.30
C LEU A 523 -27.28 -14.61 -6.67
N GLY A 524 -28.09 -14.26 -7.65
CA GLY A 524 -29.15 -15.13 -8.18
C GLY A 524 -28.62 -16.45 -8.73
N VAL A 525 -27.41 -16.45 -9.34
CA VAL A 525 -26.76 -17.68 -9.83
C VAL A 525 -26.20 -18.52 -8.68
N VAL A 526 -25.66 -17.91 -7.62
CA VAL A 526 -25.21 -18.61 -6.39
C VAL A 526 -26.40 -19.31 -5.72
N GLY A 527 -27.55 -18.66 -5.66
CA GLY A 527 -28.84 -19.24 -5.32
C GLY A 527 -28.86 -20.00 -3.99
N LEU A 528 -29.25 -21.27 -4.02
CA LEU A 528 -29.44 -22.14 -2.84
C LEU A 528 -28.17 -22.36 -1.97
N LYS A 529 -27.00 -21.99 -2.46
CA LYS A 529 -25.75 -22.03 -1.66
C LYS A 529 -25.60 -20.83 -0.72
N ALA A 530 -26.41 -19.79 -0.89
CA ALA A 530 -26.38 -18.64 0.00
C ALA A 530 -26.87 -19.05 1.42
N ILE A 531 -26.01 -18.75 2.42
CA ILE A 531 -26.28 -19.01 3.83
C ILE A 531 -26.81 -17.73 4.52
N LYS A 532 -26.41 -16.57 4.04
CA LYS A 532 -26.83 -15.27 4.54
C LYS A 532 -28.10 -14.79 3.83
N PRO A 533 -28.97 -14.01 4.52
CA PRO A 533 -30.09 -13.34 3.86
C PRO A 533 -29.60 -12.48 2.68
N GLU A 534 -30.42 -12.39 1.65
CA GLU A 534 -30.11 -11.60 0.46
C GLU A 534 -29.88 -10.13 0.80
N SER A 535 -30.75 -9.54 1.67
CA SER A 535 -30.63 -8.15 2.13
C SER A 535 -29.28 -7.85 2.75
N ASP A 536 -28.84 -8.72 3.67
CA ASP A 536 -27.59 -8.56 4.40
C ASP A 536 -26.39 -8.68 3.46
N THR A 537 -26.47 -9.65 2.53
CA THR A 537 -25.45 -9.86 1.52
C THR A 537 -25.31 -8.65 0.59
N ILE A 538 -26.42 -8.11 0.09
CA ILE A 538 -26.43 -6.93 -0.79
C ILE A 538 -25.91 -5.70 -0.04
N GLN A 539 -26.31 -5.49 1.20
CA GLN A 539 -25.81 -4.36 2.00
C GLN A 539 -24.28 -4.44 2.22
N ALA A 540 -23.78 -5.63 2.53
CA ALA A 540 -22.34 -5.86 2.69
C ALA A 540 -21.57 -5.65 1.38
N LEU A 541 -22.10 -6.14 0.24
CA LEU A 541 -21.53 -5.94 -1.09
C LEU A 541 -21.54 -4.46 -1.50
N GLU A 542 -22.61 -3.72 -1.16
CA GLU A 542 -22.71 -2.28 -1.43
C GLU A 542 -21.58 -1.51 -0.73
N SER A 543 -21.39 -1.73 0.55
CA SER A 543 -20.27 -1.14 1.29
C SER A 543 -18.92 -1.53 0.70
N PHE A 544 -18.75 -2.81 0.41
CA PHE A 544 -17.50 -3.34 -0.15
C PHE A 544 -17.15 -2.73 -1.53
N PHE A 545 -18.09 -2.69 -2.47
CA PHE A 545 -17.84 -2.13 -3.80
C PHE A 545 -17.69 -0.61 -3.76
N ARG A 546 -18.43 0.07 -2.90
CA ARG A 546 -18.29 1.51 -2.69
C ARG A 546 -16.87 1.90 -2.27
N ASP A 547 -16.26 1.13 -1.35
CA ASP A 547 -14.87 1.33 -0.96
C ASP A 547 -13.89 1.09 -2.13
N ARG A 548 -14.18 0.11 -3.00
CA ARG A 548 -13.33 -0.17 -4.18
C ARG A 548 -13.44 0.94 -5.22
N VAL A 549 -14.65 1.48 -5.41
CA VAL A 549 -14.87 2.63 -6.30
C VAL A 549 -14.19 3.89 -5.75
N ALA A 550 -14.27 4.13 -4.43
CA ALA A 550 -13.56 5.23 -3.79
C ALA A 550 -12.03 5.14 -4.04
N TYR A 551 -11.48 3.94 -3.89
CA TYR A 551 -10.06 3.69 -4.20
C TYR A 551 -9.75 3.91 -5.69
N GLN A 552 -10.63 3.48 -6.61
CA GLN A 552 -10.44 3.71 -8.04
C GLN A 552 -10.40 5.20 -8.40
N LEU A 553 -11.26 6.01 -7.79
CA LEU A 553 -11.24 7.46 -7.98
C LEU A 553 -9.94 8.10 -7.47
N GLU A 554 -9.37 7.57 -6.40
CA GLU A 554 -8.08 8.00 -5.85
C GLU A 554 -6.93 7.66 -6.81
N GLN A 555 -6.89 6.44 -7.31
CA GLN A 555 -5.89 6.01 -8.29
C GLN A 555 -6.00 6.78 -9.62
N ALA A 556 -7.19 7.18 -10.00
CA ALA A 556 -7.43 8.04 -11.15
C ALA A 556 -7.01 9.52 -10.95
N GLY A 557 -6.53 9.88 -9.75
CA GLY A 557 -5.96 11.21 -9.46
C GLY A 557 -6.99 12.30 -9.17
N TYR A 558 -8.28 11.97 -8.96
CA TYR A 558 -9.27 12.99 -8.61
C TYR A 558 -9.03 13.57 -7.22
N ALA A 559 -9.12 14.89 -7.12
CA ALA A 559 -8.95 15.63 -5.87
C ALA A 559 -9.98 15.20 -4.78
N GLY A 560 -9.58 15.29 -3.50
CA GLY A 560 -10.41 14.87 -2.38
C GLY A 560 -11.83 15.46 -2.38
N PRO A 561 -12.03 16.76 -2.57
CA PRO A 561 -13.35 17.39 -2.67
C PRO A 561 -14.22 16.80 -3.79
N VAL A 562 -13.67 16.57 -4.98
CA VAL A 562 -14.38 15.94 -6.12
C VAL A 562 -14.88 14.55 -5.73
N ARG A 563 -13.99 13.72 -5.16
CA ARG A 563 -14.32 12.35 -4.75
C ARG A 563 -15.44 12.33 -3.70
N ARG A 564 -15.33 13.15 -2.64
CA ARG A 564 -16.33 13.21 -1.56
C ARG A 564 -17.70 13.69 -2.03
N SER A 565 -17.75 14.59 -2.99
CA SER A 565 -19.01 15.16 -3.50
C SER A 565 -19.68 14.25 -4.55
N ALA A 566 -18.91 13.58 -5.40
CA ALA A 566 -19.44 12.73 -6.48
C ALA A 566 -19.88 11.33 -5.99
N LEU A 567 -19.10 10.71 -5.08
CA LEU A 567 -19.29 9.33 -4.64
C LEU A 567 -20.65 9.06 -3.92
N PRO A 568 -21.25 9.96 -3.12
CA PRO A 568 -22.53 9.70 -2.49
C PRO A 568 -23.67 9.48 -3.46
N ILE A 569 -23.52 9.90 -4.71
CA ILE A 569 -24.58 9.92 -5.71
C ILE A 569 -24.25 8.99 -6.86
N GLY A 570 -25.07 7.95 -7.09
CA GLY A 570 -24.98 7.08 -8.26
C GLY A 570 -23.60 6.46 -8.45
N TRP A 571 -22.91 6.09 -7.37
CA TRP A 571 -21.54 5.55 -7.37
C TRP A 571 -21.41 4.21 -8.12
N SER A 572 -22.49 3.48 -8.27
CA SER A 572 -22.50 2.11 -8.82
C SER A 572 -22.43 2.06 -10.35
N ASN A 573 -22.76 3.15 -11.06
CA ASN A 573 -22.50 3.30 -12.49
C ASN A 573 -21.19 4.06 -12.70
N LEU A 574 -20.13 3.33 -13.03
CA LEU A 574 -18.77 3.87 -13.09
C LEU A 574 -18.55 4.84 -14.25
N VAL A 575 -19.25 4.67 -15.37
CA VAL A 575 -19.16 5.56 -16.54
C VAL A 575 -19.77 6.92 -16.21
N ASP A 576 -20.97 6.91 -15.61
CA ASP A 576 -21.62 8.13 -15.16
C ASP A 576 -20.81 8.83 -14.06
N LEU A 577 -20.33 8.07 -13.08
CA LEU A 577 -19.48 8.60 -12.00
C LEU A 577 -18.21 9.26 -12.55
N LYS A 578 -17.54 8.63 -13.52
CA LYS A 578 -16.36 9.19 -14.18
C LYS A 578 -16.69 10.51 -14.86
N ALA A 579 -17.75 10.55 -15.64
CA ALA A 579 -18.19 11.77 -16.33
C ALA A 579 -18.54 12.91 -15.35
N ARG A 580 -19.14 12.58 -14.18
CA ARG A 580 -19.41 13.56 -13.12
C ARG A 580 -18.13 14.08 -12.48
N CYS A 581 -17.19 13.20 -12.18
CA CYS A 581 -15.88 13.60 -11.62
C CYS A 581 -15.08 14.48 -12.59
N GLU A 582 -15.06 14.14 -13.87
CA GLU A 582 -14.42 14.95 -14.92
C GLU A 582 -15.06 16.36 -15.04
N ALA A 583 -16.41 16.42 -15.07
CA ALA A 583 -17.13 17.66 -15.12
C ALA A 583 -16.89 18.54 -13.87
N LEU A 584 -16.91 17.94 -12.68
CA LEU A 584 -16.63 18.62 -11.41
C LEU A 584 -15.20 19.13 -11.33
N ALA A 585 -14.22 18.33 -11.76
CA ALA A 585 -12.82 18.72 -11.73
C ALA A 585 -12.56 19.91 -12.65
N ALA A 586 -13.12 19.89 -13.86
CA ALA A 586 -13.01 21.01 -14.81
C ALA A 586 -13.73 22.28 -14.30
N PHE A 587 -14.85 22.11 -13.60
CA PHE A 587 -15.65 23.22 -13.12
C PHE A 587 -15.16 23.80 -11.77
N ALA A 588 -14.34 23.07 -11.03
CA ALA A 588 -13.79 23.53 -9.75
C ALA A 588 -12.90 24.79 -9.87
N GLU A 589 -12.38 25.05 -11.07
CA GLU A 589 -11.59 26.25 -11.39
C GLU A 589 -12.45 27.47 -11.76
N ASP A 590 -13.78 27.32 -11.94
CA ASP A 590 -14.69 28.44 -12.24
C ASP A 590 -14.87 29.32 -11.00
N PRO A 591 -14.67 30.66 -11.12
CA PRO A 591 -14.83 31.60 -9.99
C PRO A 591 -16.21 31.57 -9.31
N ARG A 592 -17.25 31.09 -10.00
CA ARG A 592 -18.63 30.99 -9.48
C ARG A 592 -18.83 29.74 -8.63
N PHE A 593 -17.90 28.78 -8.67
CA PHE A 593 -18.05 27.47 -8.04
C PHE A 593 -18.22 27.55 -6.53
N GLU A 594 -17.44 28.38 -5.85
CA GLU A 594 -17.49 28.51 -4.40
C GLU A 594 -18.85 29.05 -3.92
N SER A 595 -19.37 30.11 -4.57
CA SER A 595 -20.69 30.66 -4.29
C SER A 595 -21.80 29.64 -4.53
N LEU A 596 -21.69 28.85 -5.59
CA LEU A 596 -22.61 27.79 -5.93
C LEU A 596 -22.63 26.69 -4.86
N ALA A 597 -21.47 26.23 -4.41
CA ALA A 597 -21.33 25.20 -3.37
C ALA A 597 -21.91 25.68 -2.02
N GLN A 598 -21.68 26.95 -1.66
CA GLN A 598 -22.27 27.56 -0.46
C GLN A 598 -23.80 27.62 -0.56
N SER A 599 -24.33 28.01 -1.72
CA SER A 599 -25.76 28.04 -1.99
C SER A 599 -26.41 26.65 -1.89
N ALA A 600 -25.79 25.66 -2.49
CA ALA A 600 -26.24 24.25 -2.40
C ALA A 600 -26.28 23.76 -0.95
N LYS A 601 -25.25 24.05 -0.14
CA LYS A 601 -25.19 23.72 1.29
C LYS A 601 -26.32 24.43 2.07
N ARG A 602 -26.59 25.70 1.76
CA ARG A 602 -27.68 26.47 2.38
C ARG A 602 -29.03 25.88 2.05
N ILE A 603 -29.28 25.50 0.78
CA ILE A 603 -30.51 24.80 0.37
C ILE A 603 -30.65 23.48 1.17
N GLY A 604 -29.60 22.69 1.27
CA GLY A 604 -29.60 21.45 2.04
C GLY A 604 -30.00 21.65 3.50
N ASN A 605 -29.47 22.69 4.15
CA ASN A 605 -29.75 23.02 5.53
C ASN A 605 -31.22 23.48 5.73
N ILE A 606 -31.78 24.29 4.82
CA ILE A 606 -33.15 24.73 4.87
C ILE A 606 -34.12 23.56 4.76
N LEU A 607 -33.80 22.57 3.92
CA LEU A 607 -34.65 21.41 3.63
C LEU A 607 -34.43 20.22 4.57
N LYS A 608 -33.50 20.29 5.53
CA LYS A 608 -33.10 19.15 6.37
C LYS A 608 -34.25 18.49 7.11
N ASP A 609 -35.19 19.30 7.66
CA ASP A 609 -36.30 18.84 8.46
C ASP A 609 -37.68 19.05 7.77
N GLU A 610 -37.65 19.31 6.46
CA GLU A 610 -38.84 19.58 5.67
C GLU A 610 -39.11 18.44 4.68
N SER A 611 -40.39 18.21 4.38
CA SER A 611 -40.84 17.21 3.39
C SER A 611 -41.59 17.88 2.24
N PRO A 612 -40.93 18.68 1.41
CA PRO A 612 -41.56 19.40 0.33
C PRO A 612 -42.09 18.46 -0.76
N LYS A 613 -43.10 18.90 -1.50
CA LYS A 613 -43.63 18.19 -2.68
C LYS A 613 -42.78 18.55 -3.92
N ASP A 614 -42.66 17.61 -4.87
CA ASP A 614 -41.97 17.85 -6.14
C ASP A 614 -42.71 18.88 -7.03
N ALA A 615 -44.02 18.85 -7.00
CA ALA A 615 -44.84 19.81 -7.74
C ALA A 615 -45.07 21.08 -6.91
N PHE A 616 -44.85 22.24 -7.55
CA PHE A 616 -45.22 23.52 -6.96
C PHE A 616 -45.96 24.41 -7.97
N ASP A 617 -46.78 25.29 -7.45
CA ASP A 617 -47.49 26.28 -8.24
C ASP A 617 -46.65 27.58 -8.30
N ALA A 618 -46.07 27.84 -9.45
CA ALA A 618 -45.27 29.06 -9.68
C ALA A 618 -46.11 30.35 -9.60
N SER A 619 -47.43 30.27 -9.78
CA SER A 619 -48.33 31.44 -9.70
C SER A 619 -48.46 32.00 -8.27
N VAL A 620 -48.18 31.18 -7.26
CA VAL A 620 -48.17 31.56 -5.84
C VAL A 620 -46.97 32.43 -5.47
N LEU A 621 -45.86 32.35 -6.26
CA LEU A 621 -44.64 33.12 -6.00
C LEU A 621 -44.85 34.59 -6.19
N GLN A 622 -44.40 35.43 -5.26
CA GLN A 622 -44.70 36.83 -5.20
C GLN A 622 -43.51 37.72 -5.63
N GLN A 623 -42.31 37.40 -5.12
CA GLN A 623 -41.12 38.23 -5.34
C GLN A 623 -40.44 37.93 -6.67
N ALA A 624 -39.71 38.93 -7.21
CA ALA A 624 -39.07 38.81 -8.49
C ALA A 624 -37.96 37.74 -8.49
N GLU A 625 -37.24 37.64 -7.38
CA GLU A 625 -36.11 36.71 -7.20
C GLU A 625 -36.55 35.24 -7.22
N GLU A 626 -37.69 34.92 -6.58
CA GLU A 626 -38.25 33.56 -6.59
C GLU A 626 -38.85 33.19 -7.96
N LYS A 627 -39.41 34.12 -8.69
CA LYS A 627 -39.90 33.96 -10.07
C LYS A 627 -38.75 33.73 -11.04
N THR A 628 -37.64 34.46 -10.87
CA THR A 628 -36.42 34.28 -11.65
C THR A 628 -35.85 32.91 -11.48
N LEU A 629 -35.74 32.40 -10.25
CA LEU A 629 -35.25 31.03 -10.00
C LEU A 629 -36.21 29.97 -10.56
N ALA A 630 -37.52 30.17 -10.44
CA ALA A 630 -38.51 29.26 -11.00
C ALA A 630 -38.44 29.17 -12.52
N ALA A 631 -38.22 30.30 -13.21
CA ALA A 631 -38.07 30.34 -14.67
C ALA A 631 -36.79 29.58 -15.15
N GLN A 632 -35.72 29.59 -14.35
CA GLN A 632 -34.47 28.92 -14.69
C GLN A 632 -34.49 27.38 -14.47
N LEU A 633 -35.48 26.82 -13.76
CA LEU A 633 -35.62 25.36 -13.60
C LEU A 633 -35.70 24.62 -14.94
N ALA A 634 -36.37 25.21 -15.94
CA ALA A 634 -36.51 24.60 -17.26
C ALA A 634 -35.15 24.40 -17.96
N SER A 635 -34.20 25.32 -17.78
CA SER A 635 -32.86 25.19 -18.35
C SER A 635 -32.06 24.06 -17.69
N LEU A 636 -32.22 23.86 -16.37
CA LEU A 636 -31.59 22.77 -15.65
C LEU A 636 -32.14 21.40 -16.07
N GLU A 637 -33.44 21.31 -16.32
CA GLU A 637 -34.10 20.11 -16.78
C GLU A 637 -33.69 19.75 -18.22
N ALA A 638 -33.44 20.74 -19.07
CA ALA A 638 -33.01 20.57 -20.45
C ALA A 638 -31.52 20.17 -20.60
N ALA A 639 -30.74 20.27 -19.56
CA ALA A 639 -29.31 19.93 -19.62
C ALA A 639 -29.09 18.42 -19.91
N ARG A 640 -28.31 18.14 -20.97
CA ARG A 640 -28.14 16.77 -21.51
C ARG A 640 -26.95 16.03 -20.93
N ASN A 641 -25.99 16.72 -20.33
CA ASN A 641 -24.80 16.15 -19.71
C ASN A 641 -24.36 16.93 -18.47
N HIS A 642 -23.46 16.37 -17.69
CA HIS A 642 -23.03 16.96 -16.43
C HIS A 642 -22.34 18.32 -16.58
N HIS A 643 -21.58 18.51 -17.65
CA HIS A 643 -20.92 19.79 -17.93
C HIS A 643 -21.94 20.90 -18.25
N SER A 644 -22.91 20.63 -19.12
CA SER A 644 -23.96 21.61 -19.41
C SER A 644 -24.85 21.91 -18.21
N LEU A 645 -25.11 20.91 -17.36
CA LEU A 645 -25.83 21.10 -16.10
C LEU A 645 -25.05 21.98 -15.13
N LEU A 646 -23.74 21.76 -14.95
CA LEU A 646 -22.90 22.59 -14.10
C LEU A 646 -22.84 24.04 -14.60
N THR A 647 -22.75 24.24 -15.92
CA THR A 647 -22.78 25.59 -16.51
C THR A 647 -24.10 26.30 -16.19
N SER A 648 -25.26 25.62 -16.37
CA SER A 648 -26.55 26.19 -16.02
C SER A 648 -26.71 26.42 -14.52
N LEU A 649 -26.17 25.54 -13.68
CA LEU A 649 -26.16 25.74 -12.23
C LEU A 649 -25.29 26.94 -11.82
N ALA A 650 -24.15 27.18 -12.51
CA ALA A 650 -23.30 28.34 -12.27
C ALA A 650 -24.01 29.65 -12.55
N GLU A 651 -24.88 29.70 -13.56
CA GLU A 651 -25.71 30.88 -13.87
C GLU A 651 -26.70 31.20 -12.75
N LEU A 652 -27.00 30.24 -11.87
CA LEU A 652 -27.85 30.44 -10.70
C LEU A 652 -27.13 31.06 -9.50
N ALA A 653 -25.81 31.17 -9.50
CA ALA A 653 -25.06 31.63 -8.33
C ALA A 653 -25.55 33.00 -7.85
N GLN A 654 -25.64 34.01 -8.76
CA GLN A 654 -26.14 35.34 -8.43
C GLN A 654 -27.66 35.35 -8.10
N PRO A 655 -28.55 34.73 -8.91
CA PRO A 655 -29.97 34.63 -8.57
C PRO A 655 -30.24 33.96 -7.22
N LEU A 656 -29.47 32.91 -6.83
CA LEU A 656 -29.60 32.27 -5.53
C LEU A 656 -29.18 33.19 -4.38
N GLU A 657 -28.11 33.94 -4.56
CA GLU A 657 -27.68 34.94 -3.56
C GLU A 657 -28.71 36.03 -3.35
N ALA A 658 -29.25 36.57 -4.46
CA ALA A 658 -30.34 37.55 -4.43
C ALA A 658 -31.58 36.98 -3.75
N PHE A 659 -31.97 35.75 -4.08
CA PHE A 659 -33.12 35.06 -3.43
C PHE A 659 -32.92 34.95 -1.93
N PHE A 660 -31.76 34.46 -1.50
CA PHE A 660 -31.50 34.28 -0.06
C PHE A 660 -31.36 35.59 0.72
N THR A 661 -31.13 36.69 0.04
CA THR A 661 -31.08 38.02 0.63
C THR A 661 -32.48 38.63 0.76
N ALA A 662 -33.31 38.47 -0.27
CA ALA A 662 -34.61 39.13 -0.36
C ALA A 662 -35.77 38.26 0.19
N VAL A 663 -35.68 36.91 0.11
CA VAL A 663 -36.80 36.01 0.34
C VAL A 663 -36.69 35.27 1.67
N MET A 664 -37.68 35.47 2.57
CA MET A 664 -37.83 34.65 3.78
C MET A 664 -38.54 33.33 3.43
N VAL A 665 -37.83 32.25 3.26
CA VAL A 665 -38.36 30.95 2.82
C VAL A 665 -39.44 30.42 3.79
N LYS A 666 -39.19 30.46 5.10
CA LYS A 666 -40.10 29.98 6.14
C LYS A 666 -41.01 31.13 6.62
N CYS A 667 -41.87 31.66 5.73
CA CYS A 667 -42.85 32.70 6.03
C CYS A 667 -44.11 32.12 6.69
N GLU A 668 -45.01 33.01 7.19
CA GLU A 668 -46.26 32.64 7.86
C GLU A 668 -47.30 32.09 6.87
N ASP A 669 -47.33 32.61 5.64
CA ASP A 669 -48.22 32.11 4.59
C ASP A 669 -47.83 30.68 4.20
N GLN A 670 -48.67 29.72 4.53
CA GLN A 670 -48.44 28.29 4.32
C GLN A 670 -48.34 27.91 2.83
N ALA A 671 -49.14 28.53 1.95
CA ALA A 671 -49.13 28.24 0.53
C ALA A 671 -47.84 28.74 -0.11
N LEU A 672 -47.42 29.97 0.22
CA LEU A 672 -46.20 30.57 -0.26
C LEU A 672 -44.95 29.86 0.30
N ARG A 673 -44.97 29.48 1.60
CA ARG A 673 -43.92 28.69 2.21
C ARG A 673 -43.77 27.33 1.52
N ALA A 674 -44.84 26.62 1.24
CA ALA A 674 -44.83 25.33 0.56
C ALA A 674 -44.24 25.47 -0.87
N ALA A 675 -44.66 26.51 -1.63
CA ALA A 675 -44.15 26.79 -2.96
C ALA A 675 -42.64 27.09 -2.94
N ARG A 676 -42.12 27.87 -2.00
CA ARG A 676 -40.70 28.18 -1.81
C ARG A 676 -39.87 26.95 -1.47
N LEU A 677 -40.38 26.11 -0.55
CA LEU A 677 -39.72 24.85 -0.17
C LEU A 677 -39.65 23.86 -1.37
N SER A 678 -40.75 23.77 -2.14
CA SER A 678 -40.79 22.92 -3.33
C SER A 678 -39.85 23.43 -4.44
N LEU A 679 -39.73 24.74 -4.62
CA LEU A 679 -38.74 25.34 -5.52
C LEU A 679 -37.30 24.97 -5.13
N LEU A 680 -36.94 25.15 -3.86
CA LEU A 680 -35.64 24.78 -3.35
C LEU A 680 -35.37 23.26 -3.44
N HIS A 681 -36.43 22.45 -3.23
CA HIS A 681 -36.32 21.01 -3.39
C HIS A 681 -35.94 20.61 -4.83
N ARG A 682 -36.60 21.17 -5.84
CA ARG A 682 -36.28 20.92 -7.25
C ARG A 682 -34.87 21.39 -7.60
N LEU A 683 -34.43 22.53 -7.10
CA LEU A 683 -33.04 22.99 -7.24
C LEU A 683 -32.05 21.99 -6.61
N ARG A 684 -32.35 21.52 -5.40
CA ARG A 684 -31.53 20.49 -4.76
C ARG A 684 -31.44 19.21 -5.60
N GLN A 685 -32.54 18.76 -6.18
CA GLN A 685 -32.53 17.61 -7.07
C GLN A 685 -31.64 17.83 -8.29
N ALA A 686 -31.62 19.04 -8.86
CA ALA A 686 -30.72 19.37 -9.96
C ALA A 686 -29.24 19.31 -9.53
N PHE A 687 -28.89 19.83 -8.35
CA PHE A 687 -27.54 19.70 -7.81
C PHE A 687 -27.14 18.23 -7.61
N LEU A 688 -28.03 17.42 -7.04
CA LEU A 688 -27.80 16.01 -6.77
C LEU A 688 -27.70 15.14 -8.04
N ARG A 689 -28.05 15.65 -9.23
CA ARG A 689 -27.74 14.97 -10.49
C ARG A 689 -26.25 14.94 -10.81
N VAL A 690 -25.44 15.82 -10.21
CA VAL A 690 -23.99 15.89 -10.42
C VAL A 690 -23.24 15.51 -9.16
N ALA A 691 -23.52 16.16 -8.04
CA ALA A 691 -22.77 15.99 -6.80
C ALA A 691 -23.55 16.41 -5.55
N ASP A 692 -23.16 15.87 -4.41
CA ASP A 692 -23.52 16.43 -3.11
C ASP A 692 -22.51 17.51 -2.72
N PHE A 693 -22.82 18.74 -3.09
CA PHE A 693 -21.95 19.89 -2.81
C PHE A 693 -21.78 20.20 -1.31
N SER A 694 -22.62 19.64 -0.44
CA SER A 694 -22.43 19.78 1.00
C SER A 694 -21.17 19.10 1.51
N GLN A 695 -20.63 18.14 0.75
CA GLN A 695 -19.39 17.41 1.01
C GLN A 695 -18.15 18.07 0.42
N TRP A 696 -18.33 19.19 -0.29
CA TRP A 696 -17.20 19.95 -0.84
C TRP A 696 -16.53 20.77 0.26
N GLN A 697 -15.38 20.30 0.75
CA GLN A 697 -14.54 20.98 1.74
C GLN A 697 -13.06 20.77 1.41
#